data_652745e4a6151534b2f0dcbcec3141eb
#
_entry.id   652745e4a6151534b2f0dcbcec3141eb
#
_cell.length_a   1.000
_cell.length_b   1.000
_cell.length_c   1.000
_cell.angle_alpha   90.00
_cell.angle_beta   90.00
_cell.angle_gamma   90.00
#
_symmetry.space_group_name_H-M   'P 1'
#
loop_
_entity.id
_entity.type
_entity.pdbx_description
1 polymer ?
#
loop_
_entity_poly.entity_id
_entity_poly.type
_entity_poly.pdbx_seq_one_letter_code
_entity_poly.pdbx_strand_id
1 'polypeptide(L)'
;MDVNQVLESTLSPDATTRGNAEQQLLQAADVDFSGYLTTLAQALANEQAPSHIRAAAGIALKNSFSSREYPRLQEVQGKWLEHVDHNVKKSVKDLALQTLASSDGRAGQAAAQFVASIAAIEIPRDQWPELMPALVQNVGEGAAVLKQASLTTIGYICETDDNDLRDSLTQHSNAILTAVVQGARKEESNADVRHAAITALGDSLEFVRTNFDNDGERNYIMQVICEATQSEDDRVQQGAFGCLNRIMALYYDKMRFYMEKALFGLTITGMKSDEEDVAKLAVEFWCTVCEEEIAIEDDNAQAQAEGSTEMRPHFNFTRVATQEVVPVLLGLLTKQEEDAADSDYNTSRAAYQCLQLYAQAVGGQLIPAVLSFVEANLRSEDWHNRDAAVSAFGAIMEGPDEKVLSPLVKQALPVLIAMMDDKVVHVKDSAAYALGRICESVPDAIEPTTHLPPLISSLFTGLSSNPKMAASCCWALMNLAERFAGEPGCQENPLSKHFRDSVTHILQVTERNDADNQLRTAAYEVLNSFLTNAANDSLPVVANLSDVILQRLEKTIPMHSQIVSIDDRITLEDIQTSLTSVLLAIVQRLELEIRPQADRIMEVFLQLLQTVGSKSSVPDTVFAAIGALATSLEEDFAKYMDSFVPFLYNALGNQEEPGLCSMAIGLVSDITRSLGERSQPYCDSFMNFLLNNLRSTTLSNQFKPSILQCFGDIAQAIGGHFETYLSVVAVVLQQAAGVTSNPDGPYEMLEYVISLREGIMDAWDGIILAMKAGGKTQLLGTFVESVFHLLNTIWQDHNRSEALLRSSMGVIGDLADAFPNGDFANFFRADWITQMIKETRANREFQSRTIETARWAREQVKRQVGGAQGVQQP
;
A
#
# COMPACT_ATOMS: atom_id res chain seq x y z
N MET A 1 -22.37 -22.50 36.64
CA MET A 1 -22.09 -22.75 35.23
C MET A 1 -21.12 -23.92 35.11
N ASP A 2 -21.49 -24.99 34.41
CA ASP A 2 -20.54 -26.08 34.15
C ASP A 2 -19.61 -25.62 33.05
N VAL A 3 -18.39 -25.22 33.43
CA VAL A 3 -17.40 -24.63 32.52
C VAL A 3 -17.02 -25.59 31.40
N ASN A 4 -16.95 -26.90 31.71
CA ASN A 4 -16.59 -27.90 30.71
C ASN A 4 -17.66 -28.01 29.61
N GLN A 5 -18.94 -27.93 29.96
CA GLN A 5 -20.03 -27.94 28.99
C GLN A 5 -20.03 -26.70 28.09
N VAL A 6 -19.73 -25.54 28.66
CA VAL A 6 -19.62 -24.29 27.86
C VAL A 6 -18.43 -24.35 26.92
N LEU A 7 -17.26 -24.79 27.40
CA LEU A 7 -16.08 -24.97 26.56
C LEU A 7 -16.31 -25.99 25.43
N GLU A 8 -16.99 -27.07 25.69
CA GLU A 8 -17.39 -28.05 24.67
C GLU A 8 -18.30 -27.41 23.60
N SER A 9 -19.24 -26.56 24.05
CA SER A 9 -20.16 -25.85 23.16
C SER A 9 -19.46 -24.80 22.27
N THR A 10 -18.32 -24.23 22.69
CA THR A 10 -17.48 -23.33 21.81
C THR A 10 -16.86 -24.07 20.65
N LEU A 11 -16.74 -25.39 20.71
CA LEU A 11 -16.20 -26.24 19.66
C LEU A 11 -17.29 -26.83 18.74
N SER A 12 -18.56 -26.48 18.98
CA SER A 12 -19.68 -27.00 18.19
C SER A 12 -19.59 -26.57 16.73
N PRO A 13 -19.88 -27.46 15.77
CA PRO A 13 -20.01 -27.10 14.36
C PRO A 13 -21.23 -26.19 14.10
N ASP A 14 -22.26 -26.22 14.98
CA ASP A 14 -23.41 -25.32 14.90
C ASP A 14 -23.04 -23.91 15.35
N ALA A 15 -23.16 -22.96 14.43
CA ALA A 15 -22.81 -21.55 14.67
C ALA A 15 -23.60 -20.89 15.80
N THR A 16 -24.90 -21.30 15.98
CA THR A 16 -25.75 -20.74 17.01
C THR A 16 -25.34 -21.24 18.41
N THR A 17 -25.04 -22.52 18.53
CA THR A 17 -24.57 -23.15 19.79
C THR A 17 -23.21 -22.53 20.17
N ARG A 18 -22.31 -22.42 19.22
CA ARG A 18 -20.97 -21.81 19.41
C ARG A 18 -21.08 -20.35 19.85
N GLY A 19 -21.86 -19.54 19.14
CA GLY A 19 -22.03 -18.10 19.46
C GLY A 19 -22.67 -17.89 20.84
N ASN A 20 -23.64 -18.73 21.24
CA ASN A 20 -24.22 -18.67 22.57
C ASN A 20 -23.21 -19.01 23.68
N ALA A 21 -22.32 -19.98 23.44
CA ALA A 21 -21.28 -20.36 24.39
C ALA A 21 -20.21 -19.26 24.53
N GLU A 22 -19.77 -18.67 23.43
CA GLU A 22 -18.87 -17.53 23.41
C GLU A 22 -19.46 -16.34 24.19
N GLN A 23 -20.74 -16.06 23.99
CA GLN A 23 -21.44 -15.00 24.71
C GLN A 23 -21.56 -15.26 26.23
N GLN A 24 -21.74 -16.52 26.63
CA GLN A 24 -21.72 -16.91 28.04
C GLN A 24 -20.34 -16.71 28.67
N LEU A 25 -19.26 -17.00 27.95
CA LEU A 25 -17.91 -16.75 28.42
C LEU A 25 -17.64 -15.25 28.60
N LEU A 26 -18.04 -14.41 27.63
CA LEU A 26 -17.93 -12.96 27.71
C LEU A 26 -18.69 -12.39 28.92
N GLN A 27 -19.95 -12.85 29.14
CA GLN A 27 -20.72 -12.42 30.29
C GLN A 27 -20.09 -12.84 31.63
N ALA A 28 -19.50 -14.03 31.70
CA ALA A 28 -18.80 -14.48 32.89
C ALA A 28 -17.57 -13.62 33.20
N ALA A 29 -16.81 -13.22 32.15
CA ALA A 29 -15.67 -12.33 32.26
C ALA A 29 -16.10 -10.92 32.73
N ASP A 30 -17.25 -10.43 32.28
CA ASP A 30 -17.74 -9.09 32.67
C ASP A 30 -18.27 -9.06 34.12
N VAL A 31 -18.85 -10.16 34.60
CA VAL A 31 -19.42 -10.25 35.98
C VAL A 31 -18.35 -10.44 37.03
N ASP A 32 -17.41 -11.35 36.81
CA ASP A 32 -16.28 -11.65 37.71
C ASP A 32 -15.06 -12.11 36.95
N PHE A 33 -14.23 -11.15 36.50
CA PHE A 33 -13.03 -11.42 35.72
C PHE A 33 -12.02 -12.31 36.45
N SER A 34 -11.82 -12.08 37.76
CA SER A 34 -10.89 -12.88 38.57
C SER A 34 -11.34 -14.33 38.73
N GLY A 35 -12.62 -14.56 39.02
CA GLY A 35 -13.23 -15.90 39.12
C GLY A 35 -13.23 -16.61 37.75
N TYR A 36 -13.52 -15.90 36.67
CA TYR A 36 -13.47 -16.39 35.31
C TYR A 36 -12.07 -16.90 34.93
N LEU A 37 -11.03 -16.10 35.14
CA LEU A 37 -9.63 -16.48 34.85
C LEU A 37 -9.20 -17.69 35.70
N THR A 38 -9.55 -17.71 36.99
CA THR A 38 -9.22 -18.82 37.90
C THR A 38 -9.87 -20.11 37.45
N THR A 39 -11.15 -20.06 37.07
CA THR A 39 -11.92 -21.26 36.63
C THR A 39 -11.33 -21.83 35.33
N LEU A 40 -11.01 -20.98 34.35
CA LEU A 40 -10.40 -21.43 33.11
C LEU A 40 -8.96 -21.96 33.31
N ALA A 41 -8.16 -21.32 34.17
CA ALA A 41 -6.80 -21.78 34.48
C ALA A 41 -6.84 -23.18 35.18
N GLN A 42 -7.79 -23.41 36.04
CA GLN A 42 -8.03 -24.73 36.66
C GLN A 42 -8.47 -25.77 35.62
N ALA A 43 -9.37 -25.41 34.70
CA ALA A 43 -9.80 -26.29 33.62
C ALA A 43 -8.61 -26.66 32.68
N LEU A 44 -7.76 -25.72 32.35
CA LEU A 44 -6.52 -25.92 31.55
C LEU A 44 -5.56 -26.88 32.25
N ALA A 45 -5.34 -26.67 33.56
CA ALA A 45 -4.39 -27.47 34.36
C ALA A 45 -4.92 -28.85 34.77
N ASN A 46 -6.24 -29.14 34.60
CA ASN A 46 -6.85 -30.39 35.04
C ASN A 46 -6.46 -31.57 34.15
N GLU A 47 -5.50 -32.38 34.58
CA GLU A 47 -5.02 -33.57 33.86
C GLU A 47 -6.09 -34.66 33.64
N GLN A 48 -7.24 -34.62 34.34
CA GLN A 48 -8.35 -35.57 34.19
C GLN A 48 -9.38 -35.10 33.14
N ALA A 49 -9.31 -33.86 32.69
CA ALA A 49 -10.21 -33.32 31.66
C ALA A 49 -9.79 -33.74 30.24
N PRO A 50 -10.73 -33.87 29.30
CA PRO A 50 -10.41 -34.16 27.90
C PRO A 50 -9.48 -33.09 27.28
N SER A 51 -8.54 -33.52 26.40
CA SER A 51 -7.56 -32.66 25.75
C SER A 51 -8.19 -31.44 25.07
N HIS A 52 -9.30 -31.63 24.34
CA HIS A 52 -9.98 -30.54 23.64
C HIS A 52 -10.60 -29.49 24.57
N ILE A 53 -11.06 -29.89 25.75
CA ILE A 53 -11.59 -28.98 26.77
C ILE A 53 -10.48 -28.17 27.42
N ARG A 54 -9.35 -28.80 27.71
CA ARG A 54 -8.17 -28.14 28.25
C ARG A 54 -7.61 -27.09 27.24
N ALA A 55 -7.48 -27.48 25.98
CA ALA A 55 -7.06 -26.58 24.92
C ALA A 55 -8.04 -25.41 24.74
N ALA A 56 -9.37 -25.67 24.76
CA ALA A 56 -10.38 -24.62 24.67
C ALA A 56 -10.28 -23.61 25.84
N ALA A 57 -10.01 -24.12 27.06
CA ALA A 57 -9.80 -23.26 28.23
C ALA A 57 -8.58 -22.34 28.06
N GLY A 58 -7.46 -22.87 27.56
CA GLY A 58 -6.26 -22.08 27.29
C GLY A 58 -6.44 -21.03 26.18
N ILE A 59 -7.18 -21.39 25.11
CA ILE A 59 -7.53 -20.46 24.04
C ILE A 59 -8.46 -19.36 24.56
N ALA A 60 -9.46 -19.70 25.37
CA ALA A 60 -10.35 -18.72 25.99
C ALA A 60 -9.59 -17.74 26.89
N LEU A 61 -8.62 -18.24 27.69
CA LEU A 61 -7.72 -17.42 28.49
C LEU A 61 -6.90 -16.46 27.62
N LYS A 62 -6.23 -16.97 26.58
CA LYS A 62 -5.44 -16.14 25.64
C LYS A 62 -6.32 -15.08 24.98
N ASN A 63 -7.51 -15.46 24.48
CA ASN A 63 -8.41 -14.54 23.78
C ASN A 63 -8.95 -13.44 24.70
N SER A 64 -9.00 -13.69 26.02
CA SER A 64 -9.38 -12.67 27.01
C SER A 64 -8.41 -11.50 27.07
N PHE A 65 -7.18 -11.65 26.58
CA PHE A 65 -6.14 -10.62 26.53
C PHE A 65 -5.81 -10.13 25.13
N SER A 66 -6.61 -10.52 24.12
CA SER A 66 -6.42 -10.11 22.73
C SER A 66 -7.63 -9.33 22.20
N SER A 67 -7.38 -8.25 21.47
CA SER A 67 -8.40 -7.50 20.72
C SER A 67 -7.78 -6.85 19.50
N ARG A 68 -8.53 -6.78 18.39
CA ARG A 68 -8.15 -5.99 17.22
C ARG A 68 -8.39 -4.48 17.42
N GLU A 69 -9.23 -4.13 18.40
CA GLU A 69 -9.53 -2.75 18.73
C GLU A 69 -8.63 -2.28 19.89
N TYR A 70 -7.77 -1.34 19.61
CA TYR A 70 -6.80 -0.81 20.59
C TYR A 70 -7.43 -0.33 21.91
N PRO A 71 -8.55 0.42 21.92
CA PRO A 71 -9.19 0.83 23.18
C PRO A 71 -9.65 -0.35 24.04
N ARG A 72 -10.18 -1.41 23.42
CA ARG A 72 -10.61 -2.62 24.14
C ARG A 72 -9.42 -3.42 24.66
N LEU A 73 -8.34 -3.47 23.92
CA LEU A 73 -7.09 -4.09 24.38
C LEU A 73 -6.56 -3.39 25.64
N GLN A 74 -6.54 -2.05 25.64
CA GLN A 74 -6.15 -1.26 26.82
C GLN A 74 -7.08 -1.50 28.03
N GLU A 75 -8.39 -1.61 27.80
CA GLU A 75 -9.35 -1.88 28.86
C GLU A 75 -9.08 -3.24 29.54
N VAL A 76 -8.83 -4.28 28.75
CA VAL A 76 -8.57 -5.63 29.29
C VAL A 76 -7.22 -5.68 30.01
N GLN A 77 -6.19 -5.02 29.45
CA GLN A 77 -4.90 -4.89 30.14
C GLN A 77 -5.04 -4.13 31.46
N GLY A 78 -5.83 -3.07 31.48
CA GLY A 78 -6.17 -2.33 32.70
C GLY A 78 -6.89 -3.19 33.74
N LYS A 79 -7.85 -4.02 33.32
CA LYS A 79 -8.53 -4.99 34.21
C LYS A 79 -7.53 -5.95 34.86
N TRP A 80 -6.60 -6.51 34.09
CA TRP A 80 -5.54 -7.38 34.61
C TRP A 80 -4.64 -6.63 35.57
N LEU A 81 -4.15 -5.46 35.24
CA LEU A 81 -3.17 -4.70 36.01
C LEU A 81 -3.74 -4.18 37.33
N GLU A 82 -4.95 -3.62 37.31
CA GLU A 82 -5.54 -2.84 38.40
C GLU A 82 -6.59 -3.58 39.22
N HIS A 83 -7.38 -4.49 38.60
CA HIS A 83 -8.55 -5.07 39.24
C HIS A 83 -8.36 -6.54 39.69
N VAL A 84 -7.38 -7.26 39.12
CA VAL A 84 -7.09 -8.64 39.54
C VAL A 84 -6.12 -8.64 40.73
N ASP A 85 -6.53 -9.32 41.81
CA ASP A 85 -5.72 -9.47 43.02
C ASP A 85 -4.39 -10.20 42.75
N HIS A 86 -3.33 -9.81 43.46
CA HIS A 86 -1.99 -10.39 43.30
C HIS A 86 -1.97 -11.92 43.51
N ASN A 87 -2.74 -12.44 44.46
CA ASN A 87 -2.80 -13.88 44.73
C ASN A 87 -3.50 -14.63 43.56
N VAL A 88 -4.52 -14.02 42.96
CA VAL A 88 -5.20 -14.57 41.79
C VAL A 88 -4.25 -14.57 40.57
N LYS A 89 -3.56 -13.44 40.31
CA LYS A 89 -2.53 -13.37 39.25
C LYS A 89 -1.49 -14.48 39.44
N LYS A 90 -0.96 -14.63 40.64
CA LYS A 90 0.02 -15.66 40.94
C LYS A 90 -0.54 -17.07 40.70
N SER A 91 -1.73 -17.37 41.25
CA SER A 91 -2.37 -18.69 41.08
C SER A 91 -2.59 -19.03 39.60
N VAL A 92 -3.10 -18.09 38.80
CA VAL A 92 -3.36 -18.26 37.35
C VAL A 92 -2.05 -18.50 36.60
N LYS A 93 -1.02 -17.72 36.90
CA LYS A 93 0.33 -17.88 36.29
C LYS A 93 0.98 -19.21 36.66
N ASP A 94 0.91 -19.61 37.95
CA ASP A 94 1.45 -20.89 38.42
C ASP A 94 0.78 -22.09 37.76
N LEU A 95 -0.56 -22.07 37.61
CA LEU A 95 -1.31 -23.12 36.91
C LEU A 95 -0.95 -23.19 35.41
N ALA A 96 -0.77 -22.06 34.75
CA ALA A 96 -0.34 -22.01 33.36
C ALA A 96 1.08 -22.56 33.18
N LEU A 97 2.03 -22.16 34.04
CA LEU A 97 3.42 -22.67 33.99
C LEU A 97 3.47 -24.17 34.33
N GLN A 98 2.66 -24.64 35.28
CA GLN A 98 2.54 -26.08 35.58
C GLN A 98 2.05 -26.88 34.38
N THR A 99 1.12 -26.35 33.60
CA THR A 99 0.55 -27.00 32.41
C THR A 99 1.59 -27.18 31.28
N LEU A 100 2.67 -26.38 31.23
CA LEU A 100 3.77 -26.60 30.29
C LEU A 100 4.42 -27.99 30.44
N ALA A 101 4.35 -28.61 31.64
CA ALA A 101 4.85 -29.96 31.90
C ALA A 101 3.86 -31.08 31.56
N SER A 102 2.64 -30.74 31.10
CA SER A 102 1.59 -31.69 30.78
C SER A 102 2.00 -32.64 29.64
N SER A 103 1.67 -33.92 29.79
CA SER A 103 1.82 -34.91 28.70
C SER A 103 0.86 -34.66 27.53
N ASP A 104 -0.17 -33.85 27.71
CA ASP A 104 -1.08 -33.40 26.67
C ASP A 104 -0.47 -32.20 25.92
N GLY A 105 0.09 -32.44 24.75
CA GLY A 105 0.75 -31.43 23.93
C GLY A 105 -0.18 -30.24 23.53
N ARG A 106 -1.48 -30.49 23.34
CA ARG A 106 -2.45 -29.41 23.02
C ARG A 106 -2.68 -28.48 24.21
N ALA A 107 -2.76 -29.05 25.40
CA ALA A 107 -2.88 -28.28 26.64
C ALA A 107 -1.58 -27.49 26.91
N GLY A 108 -0.42 -28.12 26.71
CA GLY A 108 0.88 -27.43 26.81
C GLY A 108 1.03 -26.28 25.84
N GLN A 109 0.63 -26.43 24.59
CA GLN A 109 0.66 -25.36 23.59
C GLN A 109 -0.31 -24.21 23.94
N ALA A 110 -1.53 -24.52 24.37
CA ALA A 110 -2.49 -23.51 24.79
C ALA A 110 -2.01 -22.74 26.03
N ALA A 111 -1.35 -23.44 26.98
CA ALA A 111 -0.69 -22.81 28.11
C ALA A 111 0.46 -21.89 27.68
N ALA A 112 1.27 -22.31 26.73
CA ALA A 112 2.37 -21.49 26.19
C ALA A 112 1.86 -20.18 25.57
N GLN A 113 0.78 -20.23 24.77
CA GLN A 113 0.14 -19.05 24.21
C GLN A 113 -0.41 -18.12 25.29
N PHE A 114 -1.03 -18.68 26.30
CA PHE A 114 -1.58 -17.90 27.41
C PHE A 114 -0.47 -17.24 28.26
N VAL A 115 0.59 -17.97 28.57
CA VAL A 115 1.77 -17.40 29.26
C VAL A 115 2.34 -16.24 28.48
N ALA A 116 2.48 -16.38 27.15
CA ALA A 116 2.96 -15.31 26.28
C ALA A 116 2.05 -14.08 26.31
N SER A 117 0.72 -14.27 26.37
CA SER A 117 -0.26 -13.17 26.46
C SER A 117 -0.10 -12.34 27.74
N ILE A 118 0.15 -13.00 28.88
CA ILE A 118 0.43 -12.31 30.16
C ILE A 118 1.82 -11.66 30.12
N ALA A 119 2.82 -12.36 29.56
CA ALA A 119 4.17 -11.86 29.44
C ALA A 119 4.22 -10.54 28.64
N ALA A 120 3.43 -10.42 27.59
CA ALA A 120 3.29 -9.19 26.79
C ALA A 120 2.83 -7.98 27.63
N ILE A 121 2.05 -8.22 28.68
CA ILE A 121 1.57 -7.15 29.59
C ILE A 121 2.58 -6.87 30.70
N GLU A 122 3.17 -7.91 31.29
CA GLU A 122 3.93 -7.80 32.53
C GLU A 122 5.44 -7.57 32.31
N ILE A 123 6.05 -8.10 31.23
CA ILE A 123 7.49 -7.91 30.94
C ILE A 123 7.85 -6.43 30.76
N PRO A 124 7.12 -5.63 29.96
CA PRO A 124 7.41 -4.21 29.78
C PRO A 124 7.33 -3.40 31.09
N ARG A 125 6.68 -3.95 32.13
CA ARG A 125 6.43 -3.30 33.44
C ARG A 125 7.23 -3.90 34.59
N ASP A 126 8.18 -4.81 34.30
CA ASP A 126 8.98 -5.54 35.29
C ASP A 126 8.13 -6.27 36.37
N GLN A 127 6.92 -6.74 35.98
CA GLN A 127 5.96 -7.37 36.91
C GLN A 127 6.07 -8.88 36.99
N TRP A 128 6.86 -9.50 36.11
CA TRP A 128 7.06 -10.96 36.09
C TRP A 128 8.56 -11.31 35.93
N PRO A 129 9.45 -10.89 36.82
CA PRO A 129 10.89 -11.11 36.69
C PRO A 129 11.30 -12.59 36.77
N GLU A 130 10.47 -13.46 37.37
CA GLU A 130 10.76 -14.88 37.51
C GLU A 130 10.49 -15.70 36.24
N LEU A 131 9.76 -15.17 35.24
CA LEU A 131 9.35 -15.92 34.06
C LEU A 131 10.54 -16.41 33.21
N MET A 132 11.40 -15.50 32.80
CA MET A 132 12.53 -15.86 31.93
C MET A 132 13.51 -16.83 32.61
N PRO A 133 13.93 -16.61 33.87
CA PRO A 133 14.73 -17.61 34.59
C PRO A 133 14.06 -18.98 34.72
N ALA A 134 12.74 -19.04 34.94
CA ALA A 134 12.00 -20.30 35.01
C ALA A 134 11.99 -21.04 33.67
N LEU A 135 11.78 -20.34 32.56
CA LEU A 135 11.79 -20.93 31.22
C LEU A 135 13.21 -21.44 30.87
N VAL A 136 14.26 -20.70 31.17
CA VAL A 136 15.67 -21.13 31.00
C VAL A 136 15.97 -22.40 31.79
N GLN A 137 15.55 -22.44 33.06
CA GLN A 137 15.74 -23.65 33.90
C GLN A 137 14.97 -24.85 33.32
N ASN A 138 13.76 -24.68 32.87
CA ASN A 138 12.97 -25.74 32.26
C ASN A 138 13.67 -26.34 31.04
N VAL A 139 14.28 -25.51 30.21
CA VAL A 139 15.04 -25.98 29.03
C VAL A 139 16.32 -26.69 29.45
N GLY A 140 16.96 -26.27 30.54
CA GLY A 140 18.21 -26.87 31.04
C GLY A 140 18.00 -28.22 31.68
N GLU A 141 17.00 -28.37 32.53
CA GLU A 141 16.85 -29.50 33.45
C GLU A 141 15.55 -30.29 33.25
N GLY A 142 14.60 -29.80 32.46
CA GLY A 142 13.28 -30.38 32.28
C GLY A 142 13.26 -31.65 31.44
N ALA A 143 12.16 -32.40 31.52
CA ALA A 143 11.84 -33.46 30.58
C ALA A 143 11.56 -32.87 29.17
N ALA A 144 11.67 -33.67 28.12
CA ALA A 144 11.52 -33.25 26.72
C ALA A 144 10.24 -32.41 26.48
N VAL A 145 9.10 -32.84 27.03
CA VAL A 145 7.82 -32.11 26.90
C VAL A 145 7.90 -30.71 27.49
N LEU A 146 8.46 -30.58 28.71
CA LEU A 146 8.62 -29.28 29.38
C LEU A 146 9.63 -28.39 28.65
N LYS A 147 10.72 -28.96 28.13
CA LYS A 147 11.69 -28.23 27.30
C LYS A 147 11.02 -27.66 26.06
N GLN A 148 10.28 -28.50 25.33
CA GLN A 148 9.58 -28.10 24.11
C GLN A 148 8.55 -26.99 24.38
N ALA A 149 7.70 -27.16 25.39
CA ALA A 149 6.67 -26.17 25.74
C ALA A 149 7.28 -24.83 26.21
N SER A 150 8.39 -24.88 26.95
CA SER A 150 9.09 -23.68 27.40
C SER A 150 9.75 -22.93 26.24
N LEU A 151 10.35 -23.64 25.28
CA LEU A 151 10.92 -23.04 24.05
C LEU A 151 9.82 -22.46 23.16
N THR A 152 8.71 -23.16 23.02
CA THR A 152 7.53 -22.64 22.30
C THR A 152 6.99 -21.37 22.97
N THR A 153 6.98 -21.31 24.29
CA THR A 153 6.59 -20.10 25.05
C THR A 153 7.51 -18.93 24.72
N ILE A 154 8.83 -19.15 24.70
CA ILE A 154 9.82 -18.12 24.33
C ILE A 154 9.57 -17.64 22.90
N GLY A 155 9.32 -18.54 21.96
CA GLY A 155 8.97 -18.19 20.57
C GLY A 155 7.75 -17.25 20.51
N TYR A 156 6.65 -17.64 21.15
CA TYR A 156 5.44 -16.79 21.20
C TYR A 156 5.65 -15.43 21.88
N ILE A 157 6.52 -15.34 22.89
CA ILE A 157 6.87 -14.05 23.50
C ILE A 157 7.66 -13.18 22.52
N CYS A 158 8.56 -13.76 21.74
CA CYS A 158 9.38 -13.05 20.75
C CYS A 158 8.61 -12.69 19.46
N GLU A 159 7.53 -13.42 19.14
CA GLU A 159 6.64 -13.13 18.01
C GLU A 159 5.67 -11.99 18.38
N THR A 160 6.16 -10.76 18.45
CA THR A 160 5.39 -9.60 18.90
C THR A 160 5.57 -8.38 18.02
N ASP A 161 4.47 -7.66 17.79
CA ASP A 161 4.46 -6.33 17.14
C ASP A 161 4.38 -5.17 18.16
N ASP A 162 4.28 -5.48 19.46
CA ASP A 162 4.22 -4.47 20.53
C ASP A 162 5.60 -3.86 20.79
N ASN A 163 5.75 -2.55 20.56
CA ASN A 163 7.02 -1.85 20.69
C ASN A 163 7.58 -1.85 22.11
N ASP A 164 6.73 -1.73 23.13
CA ASP A 164 7.17 -1.72 24.53
C ASP A 164 7.73 -3.08 24.94
N LEU A 165 7.10 -4.16 24.47
CA LEU A 165 7.59 -5.52 24.67
C LEU A 165 8.88 -5.76 23.89
N ARG A 166 8.98 -5.33 22.62
CA ARG A 166 10.21 -5.43 21.80
C ARG A 166 11.42 -4.80 22.48
N ASP A 167 11.25 -3.59 22.99
CA ASP A 167 12.32 -2.88 23.70
C ASP A 167 12.74 -3.63 24.98
N SER A 168 11.78 -4.18 25.73
CA SER A 168 12.03 -4.93 26.96
C SER A 168 12.73 -6.27 26.69
N LEU A 169 12.40 -6.96 25.59
CA LEU A 169 13.03 -8.24 25.21
C LEU A 169 14.53 -8.11 24.95
N THR A 170 15.00 -6.96 24.49
CA THR A 170 16.43 -6.69 24.30
C THR A 170 17.22 -6.84 25.63
N GLN A 171 16.62 -6.50 26.77
CA GLN A 171 17.23 -6.68 28.09
C GLN A 171 17.30 -8.15 28.53
N HIS A 172 16.46 -9.01 27.96
CA HIS A 172 16.41 -10.45 28.24
C HIS A 172 17.19 -11.30 27.23
N SER A 173 17.92 -10.69 26.27
CA SER A 173 18.59 -11.36 25.18
C SER A 173 19.48 -12.53 25.61
N ASN A 174 20.27 -12.38 26.69
CA ASN A 174 21.14 -13.44 27.20
C ASN A 174 20.35 -14.66 27.71
N ALA A 175 19.26 -14.44 28.43
CA ALA A 175 18.40 -15.53 28.92
C ALA A 175 17.72 -16.25 27.76
N ILE A 176 17.17 -15.51 26.79
CA ILE A 176 16.55 -16.04 25.58
C ILE A 176 17.57 -16.89 24.82
N LEU A 177 18.74 -16.35 24.50
CA LEU A 177 19.78 -17.09 23.74
C LEU A 177 20.27 -18.35 24.46
N THR A 178 20.45 -18.28 25.80
CA THR A 178 20.84 -19.42 26.58
C THR A 178 19.86 -20.57 26.40
N ALA A 179 18.55 -20.32 26.47
CA ALA A 179 17.52 -21.34 26.29
C ALA A 179 17.47 -21.87 24.85
N VAL A 180 17.36 -20.97 23.87
CA VAL A 180 17.11 -21.38 22.46
C VAL A 180 18.33 -22.06 21.86
N VAL A 181 19.53 -21.58 22.16
CA VAL A 181 20.78 -22.21 21.65
C VAL A 181 20.99 -23.57 22.31
N GLN A 182 20.71 -23.69 23.61
CA GLN A 182 20.84 -25.00 24.30
C GLN A 182 19.91 -26.07 23.72
N GLY A 183 18.66 -25.68 23.38
CA GLY A 183 17.70 -26.61 22.78
C GLY A 183 17.99 -26.94 21.31
N ALA A 184 18.59 -25.99 20.57
CA ALA A 184 18.87 -26.16 19.12
C ALA A 184 20.14 -26.96 18.80
N ARG A 185 21.03 -27.16 19.78
CA ARG A 185 22.31 -27.87 19.56
C ARG A 185 22.12 -29.29 19.06
N LYS A 186 23.10 -29.81 18.33
CA LYS A 186 23.11 -31.20 17.85
C LYS A 186 23.12 -32.26 18.96
N GLU A 187 23.59 -31.89 20.17
CA GLU A 187 23.60 -32.75 21.34
C GLU A 187 22.20 -32.98 21.95
N GLU A 188 21.22 -32.13 21.64
CA GLU A 188 19.84 -32.42 22.01
C GLU A 188 19.27 -33.54 21.13
N SER A 189 18.93 -34.65 21.74
CA SER A 189 18.54 -35.87 21.03
C SER A 189 17.07 -35.84 20.58
N ASN A 190 16.24 -34.98 21.18
CA ASN A 190 14.83 -34.91 20.87
C ASN A 190 14.57 -33.92 19.71
N ALA A 191 14.05 -34.41 18.58
CA ALA A 191 13.76 -33.59 17.42
C ALA A 191 12.70 -32.51 17.64
N ASP A 192 11.67 -32.78 18.45
CA ASP A 192 10.63 -31.80 18.76
C ASP A 192 11.19 -30.62 19.61
N VAL A 193 12.09 -30.93 20.55
CA VAL A 193 12.80 -29.90 21.32
C VAL A 193 13.69 -29.06 20.40
N ARG A 194 14.46 -29.72 19.51
CA ARG A 194 15.31 -29.00 18.55
C ARG A 194 14.49 -28.12 17.60
N HIS A 195 13.39 -28.63 17.11
CA HIS A 195 12.49 -27.84 16.24
C HIS A 195 11.92 -26.61 16.98
N ALA A 196 11.39 -26.80 18.19
CA ALA A 196 10.89 -25.67 18.99
C ALA A 196 11.98 -24.64 19.27
N ALA A 197 13.21 -25.11 19.56
CA ALA A 197 14.35 -24.24 19.84
C ALA A 197 14.80 -23.44 18.62
N ILE A 198 14.91 -24.07 17.44
CA ILE A 198 15.35 -23.38 16.23
C ILE A 198 14.30 -22.36 15.75
N THR A 199 13.01 -22.67 15.93
CA THR A 199 11.91 -21.72 15.66
C THR A 199 12.01 -20.53 16.59
N ALA A 200 12.10 -20.75 17.92
CA ALA A 200 12.23 -19.68 18.89
C ALA A 200 13.53 -18.86 18.70
N LEU A 201 14.61 -19.49 18.25
CA LEU A 201 15.85 -18.77 17.89
C LEU A 201 15.59 -17.80 16.73
N GLY A 202 14.89 -18.25 15.67
CA GLY A 202 14.50 -17.39 14.57
C GLY A 202 13.69 -16.18 15.03
N ASP A 203 12.70 -16.37 15.91
CA ASP A 203 11.86 -15.30 16.42
C ASP A 203 12.59 -14.34 17.35
N SER A 204 13.67 -14.78 17.99
CA SER A 204 14.49 -13.98 18.90
C SER A 204 15.58 -13.12 18.24
N LEU A 205 15.87 -13.32 16.95
CA LEU A 205 17.03 -12.71 16.28
C LEU A 205 17.01 -11.18 16.27
N GLU A 206 15.84 -10.55 16.30
CA GLU A 206 15.71 -9.09 16.39
C GLU A 206 16.19 -8.50 17.72
N PHE A 207 16.15 -9.28 18.81
CA PHE A 207 16.43 -8.82 20.17
C PHE A 207 17.86 -9.14 20.66
N VAL A 208 18.67 -9.77 19.83
CA VAL A 208 19.99 -10.29 20.19
C VAL A 208 21.15 -9.56 19.53
N ARG A 209 20.95 -8.32 19.10
CA ARG A 209 21.99 -7.56 18.38
C ARG A 209 23.29 -7.42 19.16
N THR A 210 23.21 -7.15 20.47
CA THR A 210 24.40 -7.03 21.32
C THR A 210 25.22 -8.33 21.35
N ASN A 211 24.58 -9.49 21.31
CA ASN A 211 25.21 -10.80 21.25
C ASN A 211 25.81 -11.05 19.85
N PHE A 212 25.16 -10.59 18.78
CA PHE A 212 25.68 -10.64 17.42
C PHE A 212 26.87 -9.72 17.18
N ASP A 213 26.98 -8.63 17.92
CA ASP A 213 28.16 -7.76 17.89
C ASP A 213 29.39 -8.41 18.56
N ASN A 214 29.16 -9.37 19.48
CA ASN A 214 30.21 -10.13 20.12
C ASN A 214 30.65 -11.29 19.21
N ASP A 215 31.92 -11.29 18.77
CA ASP A 215 32.44 -12.28 17.84
C ASP A 215 32.32 -13.73 18.36
N GLY A 216 32.55 -13.97 19.64
CA GLY A 216 32.49 -15.31 20.22
C GLY A 216 31.07 -15.87 20.26
N GLU A 217 30.13 -15.05 20.71
CA GLU A 217 28.73 -15.43 20.79
C GLU A 217 28.13 -15.60 19.40
N ARG A 218 28.39 -14.68 18.48
CA ARG A 218 27.98 -14.78 17.08
C ARG A 218 28.49 -16.06 16.42
N ASN A 219 29.77 -16.36 16.57
CA ASN A 219 30.36 -17.57 16.00
C ASN A 219 29.65 -18.83 16.52
N TYR A 220 29.33 -18.86 17.82
CA TYR A 220 28.63 -20.00 18.39
C TYR A 220 27.19 -20.15 17.89
N ILE A 221 26.44 -19.05 17.82
CA ILE A 221 25.08 -19.05 17.25
C ILE A 221 25.11 -19.53 15.78
N MET A 222 26.00 -18.98 14.97
CA MET A 222 26.17 -19.37 13.58
C MET A 222 26.55 -20.84 13.42
N GLN A 223 27.43 -21.35 14.28
CA GLN A 223 27.78 -22.77 14.30
C GLN A 223 26.55 -23.65 14.55
N VAL A 224 25.76 -23.35 15.58
CA VAL A 224 24.57 -24.13 15.94
C VAL A 224 23.57 -24.14 14.78
N ILE A 225 23.33 -23.00 14.15
CA ILE A 225 22.40 -22.89 13.00
C ILE A 225 22.95 -23.66 11.78
N CYS A 226 24.23 -23.50 11.45
CA CYS A 226 24.84 -24.22 10.32
C CYS A 226 24.84 -25.75 10.54
N GLU A 227 25.05 -26.20 11.77
CA GLU A 227 24.92 -27.65 12.10
C GLU A 227 23.46 -28.10 11.99
N ALA A 228 22.49 -27.28 12.34
CA ALA A 228 21.05 -27.57 12.23
C ALA A 228 20.58 -27.69 10.76
N THR A 229 21.22 -27.02 9.80
CA THR A 229 20.94 -27.20 8.37
C THR A 229 21.29 -28.61 7.87
N GLN A 230 22.06 -29.36 8.62
CA GLN A 230 22.46 -30.74 8.31
C GLN A 230 21.70 -31.80 9.13
N SER A 231 20.62 -31.40 9.82
CA SER A 231 19.76 -32.29 10.59
C SER A 231 19.08 -33.33 9.70
N GLU A 232 18.84 -34.54 10.24
CA GLU A 232 18.01 -35.56 9.60
C GLU A 232 16.50 -35.26 9.71
N ASP A 233 16.09 -34.35 10.60
CA ASP A 233 14.68 -33.88 10.74
C ASP A 233 14.48 -32.66 9.85
N ASP A 234 13.57 -32.76 8.88
CA ASP A 234 13.30 -31.74 7.88
C ASP A 234 12.78 -30.43 8.50
N ARG A 235 12.02 -30.50 9.59
CA ARG A 235 11.51 -29.32 10.32
C ARG A 235 12.65 -28.52 10.94
N VAL A 236 13.68 -29.21 11.46
CA VAL A 236 14.88 -28.57 12.01
C VAL A 236 15.71 -27.94 10.90
N GLN A 237 15.85 -28.61 9.75
CA GLN A 237 16.52 -28.02 8.58
C GLN A 237 15.79 -26.77 8.10
N GLN A 238 14.47 -26.83 7.94
CA GLN A 238 13.65 -25.70 7.52
C GLN A 238 13.81 -24.52 8.50
N GLY A 239 13.71 -24.77 9.80
CA GLY A 239 13.92 -23.76 10.83
C GLY A 239 15.32 -23.13 10.76
N ALA A 240 16.34 -23.92 10.47
CA ALA A 240 17.71 -23.43 10.34
C ALA A 240 17.90 -22.51 9.11
N PHE A 241 17.36 -22.87 7.95
CA PHE A 241 17.37 -22.00 6.77
C PHE A 241 16.55 -20.73 7.02
N GLY A 242 15.40 -20.82 7.70
CA GLY A 242 14.62 -19.66 8.13
C GLY A 242 15.42 -18.71 9.02
N CYS A 243 16.21 -19.25 9.97
CA CYS A 243 17.13 -18.44 10.77
C CYS A 243 18.21 -17.76 9.91
N LEU A 244 18.80 -18.46 8.94
CA LEU A 244 19.80 -17.87 8.04
C LEU A 244 19.21 -16.72 7.21
N ASN A 245 17.97 -16.85 6.75
CA ASN A 245 17.26 -15.79 6.01
C ASN A 245 17.09 -14.54 6.88
N ARG A 246 16.60 -14.70 8.11
CA ARG A 246 16.46 -13.57 9.08
C ARG A 246 17.79 -12.95 9.45
N ILE A 247 18.84 -13.75 9.65
CA ILE A 247 20.18 -13.25 9.97
C ILE A 247 20.73 -12.42 8.81
N MET A 248 20.56 -12.86 7.58
CA MET A 248 21.01 -12.11 6.42
C MET A 248 20.32 -10.74 6.33
N ALA A 249 19.01 -10.69 6.58
CA ALA A 249 18.24 -9.43 6.59
C ALA A 249 18.66 -8.50 7.75
N LEU A 250 18.93 -9.03 8.94
CA LEU A 250 19.20 -8.21 10.13
C LEU A 250 20.68 -7.85 10.33
N TYR A 251 21.58 -8.71 9.85
CA TYR A 251 23.02 -8.65 10.18
C TYR A 251 23.91 -8.83 8.94
N TYR A 252 23.50 -8.30 7.79
CA TYR A 252 24.25 -8.39 6.54
C TYR A 252 25.72 -7.95 6.72
N ASP A 253 25.95 -6.88 7.50
CA ASP A 253 27.28 -6.34 7.78
C ASP A 253 28.25 -7.32 8.49
N LYS A 254 27.71 -8.34 9.16
CA LYS A 254 28.47 -9.38 9.86
C LYS A 254 28.70 -10.65 9.01
N MET A 255 28.09 -10.75 7.81
CA MET A 255 27.99 -12.02 7.09
C MET A 255 29.18 -12.35 6.22
N ARG A 256 30.09 -11.42 5.93
CA ARG A 256 31.20 -11.63 5.00
C ARG A 256 32.00 -12.90 5.30
N PHE A 257 32.39 -13.08 6.55
CA PHE A 257 33.20 -14.23 6.99
C PHE A 257 32.45 -15.57 6.85
N TYR A 258 31.17 -15.58 7.18
CA TYR A 258 30.34 -16.78 7.15
C TYR A 258 29.96 -17.20 5.75
N MET A 259 29.73 -16.23 4.85
CA MET A 259 29.44 -16.49 3.45
C MET A 259 30.56 -17.24 2.78
N GLU A 260 31.81 -16.79 2.91
CA GLU A 260 32.98 -17.43 2.31
C GLU A 260 33.23 -18.83 2.87
N LYS A 261 33.02 -19.06 4.19
CA LYS A 261 33.39 -20.32 4.86
C LYS A 261 32.30 -21.39 4.83
N ALA A 262 31.03 -21.02 4.87
CA ALA A 262 29.95 -21.98 5.07
C ALA A 262 28.69 -21.71 4.28
N LEU A 263 28.11 -20.50 4.38
CA LEU A 263 26.75 -20.23 3.92
C LEU A 263 26.59 -20.41 2.40
N PHE A 264 27.57 -20.02 1.64
CA PHE A 264 27.58 -20.22 0.20
C PHE A 264 27.41 -21.73 -0.16
N GLY A 265 28.22 -22.61 0.39
CA GLY A 265 28.12 -24.05 0.14
C GLY A 265 26.82 -24.67 0.69
N LEU A 266 26.41 -24.28 1.90
CA LEU A 266 25.20 -24.80 2.55
C LEU A 266 23.94 -24.42 1.76
N THR A 267 23.82 -23.16 1.31
CA THR A 267 22.65 -22.69 0.59
C THR A 267 22.55 -23.26 -0.82
N ILE A 268 23.68 -23.39 -1.55
CA ILE A 268 23.72 -24.08 -2.84
C ILE A 268 23.29 -25.54 -2.71
N THR A 269 23.75 -26.22 -1.67
CA THR A 269 23.35 -27.62 -1.39
C THR A 269 21.87 -27.68 -1.02
N GLY A 270 21.38 -26.73 -0.19
CA GLY A 270 19.98 -26.64 0.20
C GLY A 270 19.04 -26.42 -0.99
N MET A 271 19.42 -25.55 -1.94
CA MET A 271 18.64 -25.31 -3.18
C MET A 271 18.49 -26.60 -4.02
N LYS A 272 19.39 -27.53 -3.90
CA LYS A 272 19.36 -28.83 -4.61
C LYS A 272 18.71 -29.95 -3.80
N SER A 273 18.15 -29.64 -2.63
CA SER A 273 17.46 -30.64 -1.78
C SER A 273 16.27 -31.27 -2.52
N ASP A 274 16.03 -32.55 -2.23
CA ASP A 274 14.82 -33.24 -2.68
C ASP A 274 13.60 -32.83 -1.84
N GLU A 275 13.79 -32.28 -0.63
CA GLU A 275 12.75 -31.70 0.19
C GLU A 275 12.41 -30.30 -0.31
N GLU A 276 11.19 -30.14 -0.82
CA GLU A 276 10.75 -28.90 -1.48
C GLU A 276 10.83 -27.67 -0.56
N ASP A 277 10.39 -27.79 0.69
CA ASP A 277 10.40 -26.68 1.64
C ASP A 277 11.81 -26.22 2.00
N VAL A 278 12.76 -27.16 2.10
CA VAL A 278 14.19 -26.84 2.29
C VAL A 278 14.74 -26.12 1.07
N ALA A 279 14.42 -26.59 -0.13
CA ALA A 279 14.87 -25.98 -1.39
C ALA A 279 14.32 -24.54 -1.53
N LYS A 280 13.04 -24.34 -1.22
CA LYS A 280 12.40 -22.99 -1.23
C LYS A 280 13.09 -22.03 -0.26
N LEU A 281 13.33 -22.44 0.98
CA LEU A 281 13.99 -21.60 1.99
C LEU A 281 15.43 -21.25 1.62
N ALA A 282 16.16 -22.20 1.00
CA ALA A 282 17.50 -21.93 0.49
C ALA A 282 17.50 -20.95 -0.70
N VAL A 283 16.46 -20.98 -1.56
CA VAL A 283 16.24 -19.98 -2.61
C VAL A 283 15.91 -18.62 -2.00
N GLU A 284 15.04 -18.60 -1.00
CA GLU A 284 14.65 -17.35 -0.28
C GLU A 284 15.86 -16.68 0.38
N PHE A 285 16.85 -17.46 0.84
CA PHE A 285 18.11 -16.90 1.33
C PHE A 285 18.77 -15.99 0.27
N TRP A 286 18.83 -16.45 -0.97
CA TRP A 286 19.38 -15.65 -2.06
C TRP A 286 18.46 -14.51 -2.50
N CYS A 287 17.15 -14.66 -2.35
CA CYS A 287 16.23 -13.50 -2.48
C CYS A 287 16.59 -12.42 -1.46
N THR A 288 16.76 -12.79 -0.19
CA THR A 288 17.14 -11.87 0.88
C THR A 288 18.50 -11.20 0.62
N VAL A 289 19.49 -11.96 0.13
CA VAL A 289 20.80 -11.38 -0.25
C VAL A 289 20.63 -10.33 -1.36
N CYS A 290 19.82 -10.62 -2.38
CA CYS A 290 19.54 -9.68 -3.45
C CYS A 290 18.85 -8.41 -2.94
N GLU A 291 17.81 -8.58 -2.14
CA GLU A 291 17.04 -7.46 -1.57
C GLU A 291 17.92 -6.54 -0.70
N GLU A 292 18.76 -7.14 0.16
CA GLU A 292 19.69 -6.37 0.99
C GLU A 292 20.73 -5.61 0.16
N GLU A 293 21.30 -6.26 -0.86
CA GLU A 293 22.30 -5.62 -1.72
C GLU A 293 21.69 -4.50 -2.59
N ILE A 294 20.46 -4.67 -3.07
CA ILE A 294 19.71 -3.63 -3.78
C ILE A 294 19.45 -2.45 -2.83
N ALA A 295 18.93 -2.72 -1.63
CA ALA A 295 18.66 -1.67 -0.65
C ALA A 295 19.92 -0.91 -0.23
N ILE A 296 21.06 -1.61 -0.09
CA ILE A 296 22.34 -0.96 0.23
C ILE A 296 22.82 -0.07 -0.92
N GLU A 297 22.67 -0.50 -2.17
CA GLU A 297 23.01 0.32 -3.34
C GLU A 297 22.17 1.58 -3.40
N ASP A 298 20.86 1.49 -3.16
CA ASP A 298 19.94 2.62 -3.14
C ASP A 298 20.25 3.60 -1.99
N ASP A 299 20.42 3.08 -0.77
CA ASP A 299 20.80 3.89 0.40
C ASP A 299 22.12 4.65 0.17
N ASN A 300 23.12 3.96 -0.40
CA ASN A 300 24.42 4.56 -0.68
C ASN A 300 24.34 5.60 -1.81
N ALA A 301 23.52 5.37 -2.82
CA ALA A 301 23.29 6.34 -3.89
C ALA A 301 22.59 7.60 -3.36
N GLN A 302 21.61 7.45 -2.51
CA GLN A 302 20.92 8.55 -1.85
C GLN A 302 21.89 9.33 -0.94
N ALA A 303 22.63 8.64 -0.07
CA ALA A 303 23.62 9.26 0.82
C ALA A 303 24.67 10.07 0.03
N GLN A 304 25.13 9.54 -1.11
CA GLN A 304 26.06 10.24 -1.99
C GLN A 304 25.42 11.49 -2.60
N ALA A 305 24.17 11.42 -3.03
CA ALA A 305 23.43 12.57 -3.58
C ALA A 305 23.27 13.68 -2.52
N GLU A 306 23.08 13.31 -1.25
CA GLU A 306 22.98 14.23 -0.11
C GLU A 306 24.36 14.74 0.38
N GLY A 307 25.47 14.25 -0.20
CA GLY A 307 26.83 14.63 0.19
C GLY A 307 27.33 13.98 1.48
N SER A 308 26.70 12.92 1.94
CA SER A 308 27.16 12.11 3.08
C SER A 308 28.38 11.28 2.71
N THR A 309 29.30 11.11 3.67
CA THR A 309 30.44 10.20 3.55
C THR A 309 30.22 8.86 4.21
N GLU A 310 29.09 8.70 4.95
CA GLU A 310 28.72 7.46 5.61
C GLU A 310 28.01 6.55 4.63
N MET A 311 28.64 5.42 4.29
CA MET A 311 28.11 4.42 3.38
C MET A 311 27.91 3.09 4.10
N ARG A 312 26.83 2.39 3.76
CA ARG A 312 26.63 1.02 4.22
C ARG A 312 27.62 0.07 3.53
N PRO A 313 28.20 -0.90 4.25
CA PRO A 313 29.12 -1.87 3.64
C PRO A 313 28.39 -2.76 2.62
N HIS A 314 28.98 -2.91 1.44
CA HIS A 314 28.48 -3.76 0.36
C HIS A 314 29.54 -4.80 0.00
N PHE A 315 29.22 -6.10 0.16
CA PHE A 315 30.18 -7.20 -0.03
C PHE A 315 30.09 -7.86 -1.40
N ASN A 316 29.13 -7.51 -2.24
CA ASN A 316 28.91 -8.06 -3.59
C ASN A 316 28.71 -9.59 -3.61
N PHE A 317 28.01 -10.13 -2.64
CA PHE A 317 27.74 -11.57 -2.57
C PHE A 317 27.03 -12.10 -3.82
N THR A 318 26.03 -11.36 -4.31
CA THR A 318 25.29 -11.73 -5.53
C THR A 318 26.19 -11.75 -6.75
N ARG A 319 27.05 -10.74 -6.93
CA ARG A 319 27.97 -10.66 -8.07
C ARG A 319 29.02 -11.76 -8.06
N VAL A 320 29.56 -12.08 -6.89
CA VAL A 320 30.54 -13.17 -6.73
C VAL A 320 29.90 -14.53 -6.98
N ALA A 321 28.67 -14.74 -6.52
CA ALA A 321 27.99 -16.03 -6.59
C ALA A 321 27.22 -16.28 -7.91
N THR A 322 27.16 -15.31 -8.83
CA THR A 322 26.35 -15.37 -10.05
C THR A 322 26.58 -16.67 -10.86
N GLN A 323 27.84 -17.11 -11.01
CA GLN A 323 28.15 -18.26 -11.83
C GLN A 323 27.69 -19.59 -11.24
N GLU A 324 27.51 -19.68 -9.94
CA GLU A 324 27.07 -20.88 -9.25
C GLU A 324 25.57 -20.86 -8.92
N VAL A 325 25.03 -19.72 -8.52
CA VAL A 325 23.62 -19.59 -8.10
C VAL A 325 22.69 -19.57 -9.31
N VAL A 326 22.97 -18.76 -10.32
CA VAL A 326 22.08 -18.60 -11.48
C VAL A 326 21.83 -19.91 -12.22
N PRO A 327 22.81 -20.75 -12.52
CA PRO A 327 22.53 -22.06 -13.13
C PRO A 327 21.64 -22.97 -12.29
N VAL A 328 21.74 -22.91 -10.95
CA VAL A 328 20.86 -23.68 -10.06
C VAL A 328 19.43 -23.15 -10.14
N LEU A 329 19.24 -21.84 -10.12
CA LEU A 329 17.93 -21.23 -10.28
C LEU A 329 17.27 -21.61 -11.61
N LEU A 330 18.02 -21.55 -12.70
CA LEU A 330 17.55 -21.95 -14.03
C LEU A 330 17.14 -23.44 -14.07
N GLY A 331 17.90 -24.31 -13.42
CA GLY A 331 17.52 -25.70 -13.26
C GLY A 331 16.26 -25.91 -12.45
N LEU A 332 16.05 -25.13 -11.40
CA LEU A 332 14.84 -25.19 -10.57
C LEU A 332 13.59 -24.71 -11.32
N LEU A 333 13.72 -23.82 -12.29
CA LEU A 333 12.61 -23.40 -13.15
C LEU A 333 11.99 -24.55 -13.94
N THR A 334 12.72 -25.64 -14.16
CA THR A 334 12.22 -26.84 -14.87
C THR A 334 11.43 -27.78 -13.98
N LYS A 335 11.28 -27.49 -12.69
CA LYS A 335 10.51 -28.29 -11.73
C LYS A 335 9.07 -27.80 -11.58
N GLN A 336 8.40 -27.48 -12.69
CA GLN A 336 6.98 -27.11 -12.67
C GLN A 336 6.11 -28.34 -12.41
N GLU A 337 5.00 -28.15 -11.70
CA GLU A 337 3.98 -29.16 -11.47
C GLU A 337 2.81 -28.96 -12.44
N GLU A 338 2.34 -30.04 -13.10
CA GLU A 338 1.26 -29.95 -14.09
C GLU A 338 -0.07 -29.45 -13.51
N ASP A 339 -0.37 -29.83 -12.27
CA ASP A 339 -1.66 -29.56 -11.60
C ASP A 339 -1.56 -28.51 -10.49
N ALA A 340 -0.44 -27.75 -10.39
CA ALA A 340 -0.28 -26.74 -9.36
C ALA A 340 -1.34 -25.63 -9.49
N ALA A 341 -2.01 -25.29 -8.41
CA ALA A 341 -2.90 -24.13 -8.37
C ALA A 341 -2.10 -22.82 -8.54
N ASP A 342 -2.73 -21.79 -9.08
CA ASP A 342 -2.07 -20.49 -9.26
C ASP A 342 -1.63 -19.83 -7.94
N SER A 343 -2.20 -20.25 -6.81
CA SER A 343 -1.82 -19.82 -5.47
C SER A 343 -0.65 -20.61 -4.87
N ASP A 344 -0.26 -21.77 -5.44
CA ASP A 344 0.75 -22.64 -4.86
C ASP A 344 2.16 -22.06 -5.04
N TYR A 345 2.83 -21.80 -3.94
CA TYR A 345 4.22 -21.35 -3.90
C TYR A 345 5.16 -22.57 -3.90
N ASN A 346 5.56 -22.98 -5.09
CA ASN A 346 6.45 -24.13 -5.31
C ASN A 346 7.89 -23.68 -5.63
N THR A 347 8.80 -24.66 -5.75
CA THR A 347 10.22 -24.41 -6.01
C THR A 347 10.46 -23.64 -7.30
N SER A 348 9.69 -23.90 -8.36
CA SER A 348 9.84 -23.20 -9.64
C SER A 348 9.47 -21.72 -9.52
N ARG A 349 8.41 -21.38 -8.79
CA ARG A 349 8.03 -19.97 -8.53
C ARG A 349 9.03 -19.25 -7.65
N ALA A 350 9.53 -19.90 -6.61
CA ALA A 350 10.59 -19.35 -5.77
C ALA A 350 11.84 -19.04 -6.61
N ALA A 351 12.25 -19.95 -7.48
CA ALA A 351 13.37 -19.75 -8.40
C ALA A 351 13.14 -18.59 -9.38
N TYR A 352 11.92 -18.44 -9.90
CA TYR A 352 11.55 -17.33 -10.78
C TYR A 352 11.69 -15.99 -10.06
N GLN A 353 11.12 -15.86 -8.87
CA GLN A 353 11.22 -14.64 -8.06
C GLN A 353 12.66 -14.28 -7.71
N CYS A 354 13.44 -15.29 -7.31
CA CYS A 354 14.86 -15.10 -7.04
C CYS A 354 15.64 -14.65 -8.28
N LEU A 355 15.36 -15.20 -9.45
CA LEU A 355 16.01 -14.81 -10.70
C LEU A 355 15.69 -13.35 -11.09
N GLN A 356 14.45 -12.90 -10.85
CA GLN A 356 14.07 -11.49 -11.03
C GLN A 356 14.87 -10.56 -10.11
N LEU A 357 14.92 -10.87 -8.82
CA LEU A 357 15.70 -10.10 -7.84
C LEU A 357 17.20 -10.14 -8.19
N TYR A 358 17.69 -11.28 -8.64
CA TYR A 358 19.08 -11.43 -9.06
C TYR A 358 19.41 -10.53 -10.25
N ALA A 359 18.50 -10.44 -11.23
CA ALA A 359 18.67 -9.54 -12.38
C ALA A 359 18.72 -8.06 -11.95
N GLN A 360 17.92 -7.66 -10.97
CA GLN A 360 17.98 -6.30 -10.40
C GLN A 360 19.29 -6.06 -9.65
N ALA A 361 19.77 -7.04 -8.87
CA ALA A 361 20.98 -6.91 -8.06
C ALA A 361 22.28 -6.86 -8.89
N VAL A 362 22.39 -7.66 -9.96
CA VAL A 362 23.65 -7.79 -10.73
C VAL A 362 23.58 -7.17 -12.12
N GLY A 363 22.41 -6.74 -12.57
CA GLY A 363 22.21 -6.16 -13.89
C GLY A 363 22.59 -7.11 -15.02
N GLY A 364 23.36 -6.65 -15.98
CA GLY A 364 23.74 -7.43 -17.17
C GLY A 364 24.66 -8.63 -16.94
N GLN A 365 25.20 -8.81 -15.73
CA GLN A 365 26.18 -9.86 -15.46
C GLN A 365 25.60 -11.30 -15.62
N LEU A 366 24.29 -11.48 -15.34
CA LEU A 366 23.66 -12.79 -15.49
C LEU A 366 23.23 -13.11 -16.93
N ILE A 367 23.19 -12.16 -17.83
CA ILE A 367 22.68 -12.32 -19.20
C ILE A 367 23.35 -13.51 -19.94
N PRO A 368 24.67 -13.68 -19.94
CA PRO A 368 25.30 -14.79 -20.67
C PRO A 368 24.81 -16.17 -20.22
N ALA A 369 24.66 -16.39 -18.91
CA ALA A 369 24.17 -17.64 -18.35
C ALA A 369 22.70 -17.91 -18.71
N VAL A 370 21.87 -16.88 -18.61
CA VAL A 370 20.43 -16.97 -18.93
C VAL A 370 20.23 -17.20 -20.43
N LEU A 371 20.94 -16.48 -21.30
CA LEU A 371 20.81 -16.66 -22.76
C LEU A 371 21.27 -18.06 -23.19
N SER A 372 22.37 -18.57 -22.65
CA SER A 372 22.81 -19.96 -22.95
C SER A 372 21.75 -20.99 -22.58
N PHE A 373 21.07 -20.79 -21.44
CA PHE A 373 19.98 -21.66 -21.03
C PHE A 373 18.76 -21.54 -21.95
N VAL A 374 18.37 -20.31 -22.28
CA VAL A 374 17.23 -20.01 -23.17
C VAL A 374 17.46 -20.62 -24.54
N GLU A 375 18.61 -20.39 -25.18
CA GLU A 375 18.96 -20.94 -26.50
C GLU A 375 18.95 -22.47 -26.52
N ALA A 376 19.41 -23.10 -25.45
CA ALA A 376 19.46 -24.57 -25.33
C ALA A 376 18.05 -25.19 -25.17
N ASN A 377 17.12 -24.51 -24.52
CA ASN A 377 15.85 -25.09 -24.07
C ASN A 377 14.60 -24.58 -24.80
N LEU A 378 14.67 -23.47 -25.49
CA LEU A 378 13.52 -22.83 -26.13
C LEU A 378 12.80 -23.71 -27.15
N ARG A 379 13.51 -24.66 -27.79
CA ARG A 379 13.00 -25.60 -28.77
C ARG A 379 13.00 -27.05 -28.26
N SER A 380 13.12 -27.28 -26.99
CA SER A 380 13.06 -28.59 -26.39
C SER A 380 11.75 -29.32 -26.68
N GLU A 381 11.79 -30.62 -26.85
CA GLU A 381 10.60 -31.47 -26.95
C GLU A 381 9.85 -31.52 -25.60
N ASP A 382 10.57 -31.42 -24.49
CA ASP A 382 10.03 -31.35 -23.15
C ASP A 382 9.50 -29.91 -22.88
N TRP A 383 8.21 -29.82 -22.56
CA TRP A 383 7.57 -28.56 -22.30
C TRP A 383 8.10 -27.84 -21.04
N HIS A 384 8.57 -28.59 -20.03
CA HIS A 384 9.16 -28.01 -18.81
C HIS A 384 10.38 -27.13 -19.16
N ASN A 385 11.19 -27.60 -20.11
CA ASN A 385 12.36 -26.86 -20.57
C ASN A 385 11.95 -25.62 -21.40
N ARG A 386 10.93 -25.76 -22.27
CA ARG A 386 10.44 -24.61 -23.06
C ARG A 386 9.83 -23.53 -22.17
N ASP A 387 9.02 -23.93 -21.20
CA ASP A 387 8.40 -23.03 -20.23
C ASP A 387 9.46 -22.32 -19.37
N ALA A 388 10.44 -23.07 -18.84
CA ALA A 388 11.54 -22.52 -18.07
C ALA A 388 12.38 -21.52 -18.89
N ALA A 389 12.62 -21.79 -20.17
CA ALA A 389 13.36 -20.87 -21.04
C ALA A 389 12.62 -19.55 -21.25
N VAL A 390 11.31 -19.61 -21.51
CA VAL A 390 10.47 -18.42 -21.66
C VAL A 390 10.40 -17.63 -20.36
N SER A 391 10.18 -18.32 -19.26
CA SER A 391 10.13 -17.70 -17.92
C SER A 391 11.45 -17.04 -17.53
N ALA A 392 12.59 -17.68 -17.79
CA ALA A 392 13.90 -17.11 -17.55
C ALA A 392 14.16 -15.84 -18.36
N PHE A 393 13.74 -15.83 -19.62
CA PHE A 393 13.86 -14.63 -20.45
C PHE A 393 13.00 -13.47 -19.91
N GLY A 394 11.75 -13.75 -19.54
CA GLY A 394 10.86 -12.75 -18.94
C GLY A 394 11.39 -12.21 -17.61
N ALA A 395 12.01 -13.05 -16.80
CA ALA A 395 12.52 -12.68 -15.48
C ALA A 395 13.65 -11.62 -15.53
N ILE A 396 14.44 -11.58 -16.61
CA ILE A 396 15.58 -10.67 -16.75
C ILE A 396 15.23 -9.34 -17.46
N MET A 397 13.98 -9.06 -17.71
CA MET A 397 13.56 -7.82 -18.41
C MET A 397 13.68 -6.57 -17.54
N GLU A 398 13.89 -6.72 -16.26
CA GLU A 398 14.14 -5.61 -15.32
C GLU A 398 15.49 -5.84 -14.63
N GLY A 399 16.29 -4.78 -14.49
CA GLY A 399 17.60 -4.79 -13.85
C GLY A 399 18.74 -4.54 -14.83
N PRO A 400 18.93 -5.35 -15.89
CA PRO A 400 19.92 -5.03 -16.94
C PRO A 400 19.57 -3.76 -17.70
N ASP A 401 20.62 -3.07 -18.22
CA ASP A 401 20.44 -1.87 -19.02
C ASP A 401 19.59 -2.14 -20.27
N GLU A 402 18.59 -1.29 -20.50
CA GLU A 402 17.66 -1.41 -21.63
C GLU A 402 18.37 -1.45 -22.98
N LYS A 403 19.50 -0.76 -23.12
CA LYS A 403 20.33 -0.77 -24.35
C LYS A 403 20.93 -2.14 -24.63
N VAL A 404 21.19 -2.92 -23.58
CA VAL A 404 21.69 -4.31 -23.70
C VAL A 404 20.54 -5.25 -24.00
N LEU A 405 19.39 -5.06 -23.36
CA LEU A 405 18.20 -5.89 -23.54
C LEU A 405 17.50 -5.68 -24.89
N SER A 406 17.45 -4.45 -25.40
CA SER A 406 16.70 -4.11 -26.60
C SER A 406 17.06 -4.95 -27.84
N PRO A 407 18.33 -5.18 -28.18
CA PRO A 407 18.68 -6.09 -29.30
C PRO A 407 18.22 -7.54 -29.06
N LEU A 408 18.29 -8.02 -27.83
CA LEU A 408 17.92 -9.37 -27.46
C LEU A 408 16.40 -9.55 -27.58
N VAL A 409 15.63 -8.57 -27.10
CA VAL A 409 14.17 -8.53 -27.20
C VAL A 409 13.72 -8.50 -28.66
N LYS A 410 14.34 -7.69 -29.50
CA LYS A 410 14.04 -7.62 -30.95
C LYS A 410 14.20 -8.99 -31.63
N GLN A 411 15.21 -9.77 -31.26
CA GLN A 411 15.40 -11.13 -31.76
C GLN A 411 14.41 -12.13 -31.17
N ALA A 412 14.04 -11.98 -29.89
CA ALA A 412 13.18 -12.91 -29.19
C ALA A 412 11.69 -12.72 -29.50
N LEU A 413 11.23 -11.47 -29.79
CA LEU A 413 9.82 -11.16 -30.01
C LEU A 413 9.11 -12.09 -31.02
N PRO A 414 9.63 -12.35 -32.23
CA PRO A 414 8.96 -13.26 -33.17
C PRO A 414 8.79 -14.68 -32.61
N VAL A 415 9.76 -15.16 -31.86
CA VAL A 415 9.74 -16.51 -31.26
C VAL A 415 8.73 -16.57 -30.12
N LEU A 416 8.73 -15.58 -29.21
CA LEU A 416 7.79 -15.52 -28.09
C LEU A 416 6.33 -15.38 -28.59
N ILE A 417 6.10 -14.57 -29.62
CA ILE A 417 4.79 -14.44 -30.27
C ILE A 417 4.33 -15.79 -30.83
N ALA A 418 5.23 -16.55 -31.46
CA ALA A 418 4.91 -17.89 -31.96
C ALA A 418 4.62 -18.89 -30.82
N MET A 419 5.25 -18.74 -29.68
CA MET A 419 5.01 -19.60 -28.50
C MET A 419 3.67 -19.34 -27.81
N MET A 420 2.99 -18.26 -28.11
CA MET A 420 1.59 -18.06 -27.73
C MET A 420 0.64 -19.12 -28.32
N ASP A 421 1.05 -19.82 -29.37
CA ASP A 421 0.34 -20.94 -29.99
C ASP A 421 0.90 -22.31 -29.62
N ASP A 422 1.74 -22.41 -28.58
CA ASP A 422 2.29 -23.68 -28.12
C ASP A 422 1.19 -24.71 -27.79
N LYS A 423 1.52 -25.98 -27.90
CA LYS A 423 0.57 -27.08 -27.61
C LYS A 423 0.22 -27.18 -26.12
N VAL A 424 1.13 -26.71 -25.25
CA VAL A 424 1.02 -26.81 -23.78
C VAL A 424 0.57 -25.47 -23.22
N VAL A 425 -0.47 -25.50 -22.39
CA VAL A 425 -1.07 -24.30 -21.80
C VAL A 425 -0.07 -23.52 -20.95
N HIS A 426 0.75 -24.21 -20.14
CA HIS A 426 1.77 -23.56 -19.31
C HIS A 426 2.77 -22.73 -20.13
N VAL A 427 3.21 -23.24 -21.27
CA VAL A 427 4.13 -22.51 -22.17
C VAL A 427 3.44 -21.28 -22.77
N LYS A 428 2.16 -21.39 -23.15
CA LYS A 428 1.37 -20.24 -23.64
C LYS A 428 1.25 -19.14 -22.59
N ASP A 429 0.91 -19.53 -21.35
CA ASP A 429 0.73 -18.59 -20.24
C ASP A 429 2.03 -17.87 -19.93
N SER A 430 3.14 -18.60 -19.87
CA SER A 430 4.47 -18.01 -19.66
C SER A 430 4.92 -17.12 -20.82
N ALA A 431 4.57 -17.46 -22.06
CA ALA A 431 4.85 -16.61 -23.22
C ALA A 431 4.07 -15.30 -23.14
N ALA A 432 2.77 -15.37 -22.80
CA ALA A 432 1.94 -14.17 -22.61
C ALA A 432 2.49 -13.28 -21.48
N TYR A 433 2.89 -13.89 -20.39
CA TYR A 433 3.48 -13.17 -19.25
C TYR A 433 4.82 -12.51 -19.62
N ALA A 434 5.70 -13.24 -20.31
CA ALA A 434 6.98 -12.70 -20.80
C ALA A 434 6.78 -11.52 -21.77
N LEU A 435 5.80 -11.58 -22.65
CA LEU A 435 5.44 -10.48 -23.54
C LEU A 435 4.92 -9.27 -22.73
N GLY A 436 4.13 -9.50 -21.67
CA GLY A 436 3.71 -8.45 -20.74
C GLY A 436 4.89 -7.75 -20.08
N ARG A 437 5.87 -8.51 -19.60
CA ARG A 437 7.14 -7.98 -19.04
C ARG A 437 7.92 -7.14 -20.04
N ILE A 438 7.99 -7.58 -21.30
CA ILE A 438 8.64 -6.81 -22.36
C ILE A 438 7.90 -5.50 -22.61
N CYS A 439 6.58 -5.52 -22.70
CA CYS A 439 5.77 -4.32 -22.92
C CYS A 439 5.93 -3.30 -21.78
N GLU A 440 6.12 -3.77 -20.55
CA GLU A 440 6.33 -2.92 -19.38
C GLU A 440 7.76 -2.36 -19.32
N SER A 441 8.76 -3.25 -19.39
CA SER A 441 10.15 -2.92 -19.01
C SER A 441 11.04 -2.53 -20.19
N VAL A 442 10.77 -3.04 -21.40
CA VAL A 442 11.60 -2.82 -22.60
C VAL A 442 10.74 -2.42 -23.82
N PRO A 443 9.78 -1.49 -23.66
CA PRO A 443 8.85 -1.16 -24.73
C PRO A 443 9.52 -0.54 -25.96
N ASP A 444 10.67 0.09 -25.82
CA ASP A 444 11.44 0.72 -26.91
C ASP A 444 12.02 -0.29 -27.91
N ALA A 445 12.10 -1.57 -27.51
CA ALA A 445 12.47 -2.64 -28.42
C ALA A 445 11.33 -3.05 -29.39
N ILE A 446 10.08 -2.66 -29.11
CA ILE A 446 8.93 -2.97 -29.93
C ILE A 446 8.81 -1.94 -31.05
N GLU A 447 9.19 -2.33 -32.27
CA GLU A 447 9.09 -1.46 -33.42
C GLU A 447 7.65 -1.39 -33.95
N PRO A 448 7.06 -0.17 -34.09
CA PRO A 448 5.66 0.00 -34.47
C PRO A 448 5.26 -0.66 -35.82
N THR A 449 6.20 -0.72 -36.76
CA THR A 449 5.91 -1.28 -38.11
C THR A 449 6.14 -2.78 -38.23
N THR A 450 7.14 -3.30 -37.49
CA THR A 450 7.61 -4.70 -37.64
C THR A 450 7.04 -5.61 -36.55
N HIS A 451 7.07 -5.15 -35.28
CA HIS A 451 6.74 -6.00 -34.13
C HIS A 451 5.32 -5.78 -33.62
N LEU A 452 4.81 -4.54 -33.67
CA LEU A 452 3.53 -4.20 -33.05
C LEU A 452 2.33 -4.93 -33.69
N PRO A 453 2.17 -5.01 -35.02
CA PRO A 453 1.02 -5.69 -35.61
C PRO A 453 0.92 -7.18 -35.28
N PRO A 454 2.00 -8.01 -35.40
CA PRO A 454 1.91 -9.42 -35.02
C PRO A 454 1.73 -9.62 -33.52
N LEU A 455 2.33 -8.75 -32.69
CA LEU A 455 2.17 -8.79 -31.25
C LEU A 455 0.69 -8.56 -30.85
N ILE A 456 0.07 -7.49 -31.33
CA ILE A 456 -1.33 -7.18 -31.03
C ILE A 456 -2.25 -8.29 -31.52
N SER A 457 -2.05 -8.83 -32.72
CA SER A 457 -2.83 -9.96 -33.23
C SER A 457 -2.75 -11.18 -32.32
N SER A 458 -1.56 -11.50 -31.82
CA SER A 458 -1.33 -12.60 -30.90
C SER A 458 -1.99 -12.35 -29.53
N LEU A 459 -1.92 -11.12 -29.03
CA LEU A 459 -2.57 -10.73 -27.78
C LEU A 459 -4.09 -10.84 -27.87
N PHE A 460 -4.70 -10.45 -29.00
CA PHE A 460 -6.14 -10.63 -29.23
C PHE A 460 -6.55 -12.10 -29.20
N THR A 461 -5.76 -12.98 -29.80
CA THR A 461 -5.98 -14.44 -29.71
C THR A 461 -5.88 -14.91 -28.27
N GLY A 462 -4.90 -14.41 -27.52
CA GLY A 462 -4.70 -14.73 -26.11
C GLY A 462 -5.86 -14.27 -25.21
N LEU A 463 -6.50 -13.15 -25.49
CA LEU A 463 -7.70 -12.69 -24.78
C LEU A 463 -8.88 -13.67 -24.85
N SER A 464 -8.93 -14.50 -25.88
CA SER A 464 -9.95 -15.54 -26.05
C SER A 464 -9.52 -16.91 -25.49
N SER A 465 -8.32 -17.02 -24.95
CA SER A 465 -7.74 -18.25 -24.39
C SER A 465 -8.18 -18.45 -22.94
N ASN A 466 -7.41 -19.19 -22.13
CA ASN A 466 -7.73 -19.38 -20.71
C ASN A 466 -7.66 -18.05 -19.92
N PRO A 467 -8.32 -17.94 -18.75
CA PRO A 467 -8.36 -16.70 -17.99
C PRO A 467 -6.99 -16.12 -17.61
N LYS A 468 -6.02 -16.96 -17.26
CA LYS A 468 -4.65 -16.55 -16.90
C LYS A 468 -3.92 -15.90 -18.07
N MET A 469 -3.96 -16.52 -19.23
CA MET A 469 -3.40 -15.97 -20.46
C MET A 469 -4.10 -14.66 -20.84
N ALA A 470 -5.43 -14.62 -20.72
CA ALA A 470 -6.21 -13.42 -20.98
C ALA A 470 -5.80 -12.26 -20.07
N ALA A 471 -5.56 -12.52 -18.77
CA ALA A 471 -5.08 -11.51 -17.81
C ALA A 471 -3.69 -10.96 -18.20
N SER A 472 -2.75 -11.83 -18.59
CA SER A 472 -1.42 -11.41 -19.07
C SER A 472 -1.50 -10.59 -20.35
N CYS A 473 -2.41 -10.95 -21.27
CA CYS A 473 -2.67 -10.18 -22.48
C CYS A 473 -3.29 -8.80 -22.20
N CYS A 474 -4.20 -8.72 -21.22
CA CYS A 474 -4.74 -7.43 -20.75
C CYS A 474 -3.62 -6.53 -20.24
N TRP A 475 -2.76 -7.05 -19.38
CA TRP A 475 -1.62 -6.31 -18.86
C TRP A 475 -0.66 -5.82 -19.95
N ALA A 476 -0.32 -6.67 -20.90
CA ALA A 476 0.51 -6.29 -22.06
C ALA A 476 -0.15 -5.17 -22.88
N LEU A 477 -1.45 -5.28 -23.18
CA LEU A 477 -2.19 -4.26 -23.94
C LEU A 477 -2.26 -2.93 -23.19
N MET A 478 -2.41 -2.93 -21.87
CA MET A 478 -2.39 -1.72 -21.02
C MET A 478 -1.06 -0.98 -21.17
N ASN A 479 0.05 -1.69 -21.00
CA ASN A 479 1.39 -1.11 -21.17
C ASN A 479 1.63 -0.56 -22.58
N LEU A 480 1.16 -1.27 -23.62
CA LEU A 480 1.23 -0.77 -24.99
C LEU A 480 0.41 0.51 -25.21
N ALA A 481 -0.80 0.59 -24.61
CA ALA A 481 -1.63 1.79 -24.70
C ALA A 481 -0.93 3.03 -24.10
N GLU A 482 -0.28 2.86 -22.97
CA GLU A 482 0.47 3.94 -22.31
C GLU A 482 1.72 4.33 -23.11
N ARG A 483 2.49 3.34 -23.55
CA ARG A 483 3.75 3.59 -24.27
C ARG A 483 3.58 4.25 -25.62
N PHE A 484 2.56 3.84 -26.39
CA PHE A 484 2.31 4.34 -27.73
C PHE A 484 1.24 5.44 -27.78
N ALA A 485 0.96 6.10 -26.65
CA ALA A 485 0.02 7.23 -26.56
C ALA A 485 0.35 8.38 -27.52
N GLY A 486 1.64 8.68 -27.71
CA GLY A 486 2.11 9.84 -28.46
C GLY A 486 2.01 11.14 -27.62
N GLU A 487 2.20 12.28 -28.27
CA GLU A 487 2.02 13.58 -27.63
C GLU A 487 0.53 13.85 -27.35
N PRO A 488 0.21 14.53 -26.23
CA PRO A 488 -1.17 14.88 -25.91
C PRO A 488 -1.86 15.63 -27.08
N GLY A 489 -3.02 15.12 -27.49
CA GLY A 489 -3.77 15.70 -28.61
C GLY A 489 -3.24 15.38 -30.00
N CYS A 490 -2.34 14.40 -30.14
CA CYS A 490 -1.86 13.94 -31.44
C CYS A 490 -3.01 13.46 -32.34
N GLN A 491 -2.87 13.62 -33.65
CA GLN A 491 -3.86 13.20 -34.62
C GLN A 491 -3.90 11.68 -34.78
N GLU A 492 -2.72 11.07 -34.84
CA GLU A 492 -2.52 9.62 -34.96
C GLU A 492 -1.44 9.16 -33.96
N ASN A 493 -1.53 7.91 -33.54
CA ASN A 493 -0.47 7.21 -32.81
C ASN A 493 -0.29 5.79 -33.39
N PRO A 494 0.77 5.05 -32.99
CA PRO A 494 0.99 3.69 -33.53
C PRO A 494 -0.16 2.70 -33.30
N LEU A 495 -1.03 2.94 -32.30
CA LEU A 495 -2.20 2.11 -31.98
C LEU A 495 -3.47 2.49 -32.74
N SER A 496 -3.49 3.63 -33.44
CA SER A 496 -4.68 4.13 -34.16
C SER A 496 -5.31 3.08 -35.07
N LYS A 497 -4.49 2.35 -35.82
CA LYS A 497 -4.96 1.28 -36.75
C LYS A 497 -5.59 0.09 -36.01
N HIS A 498 -5.22 -0.13 -34.77
CA HIS A 498 -5.67 -1.27 -33.95
C HIS A 498 -6.72 -0.89 -32.92
N PHE A 499 -7.03 0.40 -32.77
CA PHE A 499 -7.86 0.92 -31.68
C PHE A 499 -9.25 0.29 -31.65
N ARG A 500 -9.95 0.27 -32.76
CA ARG A 500 -11.30 -0.31 -32.86
C ARG A 500 -11.32 -1.80 -32.53
N ASP A 501 -10.37 -2.54 -33.08
CA ASP A 501 -10.28 -3.98 -32.84
C ASP A 501 -9.90 -4.27 -31.38
N SER A 502 -9.00 -3.47 -30.80
CA SER A 502 -8.64 -3.56 -29.38
C SER A 502 -9.86 -3.38 -28.49
N VAL A 503 -10.62 -2.31 -28.68
CA VAL A 503 -11.86 -2.06 -27.92
C VAL A 503 -12.84 -3.24 -28.07
N THR A 504 -13.01 -3.77 -29.25
CA THR A 504 -13.93 -4.89 -29.52
C THR A 504 -13.51 -6.14 -28.76
N HIS A 505 -12.23 -6.53 -28.83
CA HIS A 505 -11.73 -7.74 -28.14
C HIS A 505 -11.73 -7.59 -26.63
N ILE A 506 -11.38 -6.41 -26.11
CA ILE A 506 -11.41 -6.14 -24.68
C ILE A 506 -12.85 -6.24 -24.13
N LEU A 507 -13.84 -5.68 -24.85
CA LEU A 507 -15.26 -5.80 -24.46
C LEU A 507 -15.74 -7.24 -24.44
N GLN A 508 -15.26 -8.08 -25.36
CA GLN A 508 -15.59 -9.52 -25.38
C GLN A 508 -15.08 -10.24 -24.13
N VAL A 509 -13.90 -9.86 -23.61
CA VAL A 509 -13.38 -10.44 -22.36
C VAL A 509 -14.31 -10.15 -21.19
N THR A 510 -14.90 -8.97 -21.12
CA THR A 510 -15.81 -8.59 -20.03
C THR A 510 -17.12 -9.40 -20.03
N GLU A 511 -17.48 -10.03 -21.16
CA GLU A 511 -18.71 -10.83 -21.32
C GLU A 511 -18.46 -12.35 -21.21
N ARG A 512 -17.22 -12.78 -21.01
CA ARG A 512 -16.89 -14.21 -20.89
C ARG A 512 -17.56 -14.82 -19.65
N ASN A 513 -18.12 -16.02 -19.83
CA ASN A 513 -18.76 -16.76 -18.71
C ASN A 513 -17.74 -17.30 -17.70
N ASP A 514 -16.50 -17.54 -18.14
CA ASP A 514 -15.39 -18.04 -17.33
C ASP A 514 -14.50 -16.93 -16.75
N ALA A 515 -14.81 -15.65 -17.05
CA ALA A 515 -14.12 -14.53 -16.42
C ALA A 515 -14.58 -14.38 -14.96
N ASP A 516 -13.64 -14.47 -14.04
CA ASP A 516 -13.86 -14.06 -12.68
C ASP A 516 -13.96 -12.52 -12.57
N ASN A 517 -14.23 -12.02 -11.39
CA ASN A 517 -14.34 -10.58 -11.17
C ASN A 517 -13.02 -9.85 -11.45
N GLN A 518 -11.89 -10.49 -11.14
CA GLN A 518 -10.56 -9.91 -11.31
C GLN A 518 -10.21 -9.71 -12.80
N LEU A 519 -10.44 -10.73 -13.65
CA LEU A 519 -10.18 -10.62 -15.09
C LEU A 519 -11.11 -9.57 -15.73
N ARG A 520 -12.39 -9.53 -15.31
CA ARG A 520 -13.35 -8.55 -15.82
C ARG A 520 -12.94 -7.12 -15.47
N THR A 521 -12.51 -6.88 -14.23
CA THR A 521 -11.99 -5.58 -13.77
C THR A 521 -10.75 -5.19 -14.57
N ALA A 522 -9.78 -6.09 -14.72
CA ALA A 522 -8.59 -5.86 -15.52
C ALA A 522 -8.92 -5.48 -16.99
N ALA A 523 -9.90 -6.14 -17.61
CA ALA A 523 -10.34 -5.79 -18.95
C ALA A 523 -10.93 -4.37 -19.04
N TYR A 524 -11.70 -3.93 -18.05
CA TYR A 524 -12.19 -2.55 -18.00
C TYR A 524 -11.08 -1.53 -17.76
N GLU A 525 -10.06 -1.87 -16.96
CA GLU A 525 -8.88 -1.03 -16.75
C GLU A 525 -8.07 -0.84 -18.04
N VAL A 526 -7.88 -1.92 -18.82
CA VAL A 526 -7.26 -1.84 -20.15
C VAL A 526 -8.06 -0.93 -21.07
N LEU A 527 -9.39 -1.05 -21.04
CA LEU A 527 -10.27 -0.20 -21.84
C LEU A 527 -10.09 1.29 -21.44
N ASN A 528 -10.03 1.59 -20.17
CA ASN A 528 -9.74 2.94 -19.67
C ASN A 528 -8.39 3.46 -20.16
N SER A 529 -7.34 2.64 -20.13
CA SER A 529 -6.01 3.03 -20.63
C SER A 529 -6.04 3.36 -22.13
N PHE A 530 -6.72 2.55 -22.95
CA PHE A 530 -6.92 2.83 -24.37
C PHE A 530 -7.68 4.14 -24.62
N LEU A 531 -8.74 4.40 -23.85
CA LEU A 531 -9.54 5.62 -23.96
C LEU A 531 -8.74 6.87 -23.59
N THR A 532 -8.04 6.82 -22.46
CA THR A 532 -7.22 7.93 -21.97
C THR A 532 -6.11 8.30 -22.94
N ASN A 533 -5.52 7.30 -23.58
CA ASN A 533 -4.39 7.46 -24.50
C ASN A 533 -4.80 7.47 -25.98
N ALA A 534 -6.10 7.59 -26.28
CA ALA A 534 -6.60 7.60 -27.65
C ALA A 534 -6.14 8.83 -28.43
N ALA A 535 -5.63 8.64 -29.65
CA ALA A 535 -5.38 9.74 -30.60
C ALA A 535 -6.70 10.34 -31.13
N ASN A 536 -6.65 11.53 -31.69
CA ASN A 536 -7.85 12.22 -32.17
C ASN A 536 -8.61 11.48 -33.28
N ASP A 537 -7.93 10.71 -34.11
CA ASP A 537 -8.54 9.88 -35.16
C ASP A 537 -9.41 8.75 -34.60
N SER A 538 -9.22 8.37 -33.35
CA SER A 538 -9.98 7.34 -32.65
C SER A 538 -11.22 7.86 -31.90
N LEU A 539 -11.43 9.16 -31.80
CA LEU A 539 -12.58 9.78 -31.10
C LEU A 539 -13.95 9.30 -31.59
N PRO A 540 -14.18 9.04 -32.90
CA PRO A 540 -15.46 8.46 -33.34
C PRO A 540 -15.76 7.09 -32.73
N VAL A 541 -14.73 6.28 -32.48
CA VAL A 541 -14.87 4.97 -31.82
C VAL A 541 -15.21 5.17 -30.35
N VAL A 542 -14.59 6.13 -29.70
CA VAL A 542 -14.86 6.51 -28.29
C VAL A 542 -16.31 6.98 -28.14
N ALA A 543 -16.79 7.81 -29.06
CA ALA A 543 -18.17 8.30 -29.04
C ALA A 543 -19.19 7.15 -29.18
N ASN A 544 -18.96 6.20 -30.10
CA ASN A 544 -19.82 5.02 -30.27
C ASN A 544 -19.81 4.10 -29.03
N LEU A 545 -18.67 3.99 -28.35
CA LEU A 545 -18.54 3.19 -27.15
C LEU A 545 -19.42 3.70 -26.00
N SER A 546 -19.68 5.00 -25.91
CA SER A 546 -20.53 5.59 -24.88
C SER A 546 -21.92 4.96 -24.82
N ASP A 547 -22.54 4.69 -25.97
CA ASP A 547 -23.84 4.03 -26.05
C ASP A 547 -23.80 2.58 -25.50
N VAL A 548 -22.77 1.85 -25.85
CA VAL A 548 -22.59 0.46 -25.38
C VAL A 548 -22.44 0.42 -23.85
N ILE A 549 -21.62 1.27 -23.32
CA ILE A 549 -21.37 1.34 -21.86
C ILE A 549 -22.61 1.79 -21.09
N LEU A 550 -23.33 2.81 -21.60
CA LEU A 550 -24.59 3.25 -21.03
C LEU A 550 -25.64 2.13 -21.02
N GLN A 551 -25.81 1.40 -22.12
CA GLN A 551 -26.73 0.27 -22.16
C GLN A 551 -26.39 -0.83 -21.15
N ARG A 552 -25.11 -1.13 -20.98
CA ARG A 552 -24.64 -2.09 -19.98
C ARG A 552 -24.94 -1.62 -18.57
N LEU A 553 -24.66 -0.37 -18.28
CA LEU A 553 -24.90 0.21 -16.96
C LEU A 553 -26.39 0.27 -16.63
N GLU A 554 -27.24 0.67 -17.57
CA GLU A 554 -28.71 0.66 -17.43
C GLU A 554 -29.27 -0.74 -17.12
N LYS A 555 -28.70 -1.78 -17.72
CA LYS A 555 -29.10 -3.18 -17.45
C LYS A 555 -28.76 -3.64 -16.03
N THR A 556 -27.74 -3.06 -15.41
CA THR A 556 -27.32 -3.45 -14.06
C THR A 556 -28.23 -2.90 -12.96
N ILE A 557 -28.90 -1.79 -13.20
CA ILE A 557 -29.71 -1.08 -12.17
C ILE A 557 -30.87 -1.95 -11.65
N PRO A 558 -31.71 -2.57 -12.49
CA PRO A 558 -32.79 -3.44 -12.00
C PRO A 558 -32.31 -4.67 -11.23
N MET A 559 -31.05 -5.09 -11.42
CA MET A 559 -30.49 -6.29 -10.81
C MET A 559 -30.37 -6.16 -9.29
N HIS A 560 -30.24 -4.95 -8.75
CA HIS A 560 -30.17 -4.73 -7.29
C HIS A 560 -31.39 -5.31 -6.53
N SER A 561 -32.59 -5.26 -7.12
CA SER A 561 -33.78 -5.79 -6.51
C SER A 561 -33.90 -7.33 -6.56
N GLN A 562 -33.06 -7.98 -7.39
CA GLN A 562 -33.09 -9.42 -7.61
C GLN A 562 -32.01 -10.17 -6.82
N ILE A 563 -30.98 -9.46 -6.35
CA ILE A 563 -29.83 -10.05 -5.67
C ILE A 563 -30.08 -10.13 -4.16
N VAL A 564 -29.88 -11.34 -3.61
CA VAL A 564 -30.04 -11.64 -2.18
C VAL A 564 -28.68 -11.87 -1.48
N SER A 565 -27.72 -12.43 -2.20
CA SER A 565 -26.35 -12.69 -1.69
C SER A 565 -25.53 -11.41 -1.57
N ILE A 566 -24.72 -11.34 -0.52
CA ILE A 566 -23.75 -10.23 -0.33
C ILE A 566 -22.67 -10.27 -1.40
N ASP A 567 -22.16 -11.45 -1.74
CA ASP A 567 -21.10 -11.62 -2.74
C ASP A 567 -21.57 -11.22 -4.15
N ASP A 568 -22.80 -11.60 -4.52
CA ASP A 568 -23.39 -11.18 -5.80
C ASP A 568 -23.62 -9.67 -5.86
N ARG A 569 -23.93 -9.05 -4.72
CA ARG A 569 -24.07 -7.59 -4.63
C ARG A 569 -22.74 -6.90 -4.82
N ILE A 570 -21.67 -7.37 -4.17
CA ILE A 570 -20.31 -6.83 -4.34
C ILE A 570 -19.88 -6.94 -5.81
N THR A 571 -20.09 -8.10 -6.42
CA THR A 571 -19.81 -8.31 -7.85
C THR A 571 -20.57 -7.34 -8.76
N LEU A 572 -21.86 -7.09 -8.47
CA LEU A 572 -22.66 -6.13 -9.23
C LEU A 572 -22.13 -4.71 -9.07
N GLU A 573 -21.79 -4.30 -7.87
CA GLU A 573 -21.24 -2.97 -7.56
C GLU A 573 -19.86 -2.77 -8.19
N ASP A 574 -19.01 -3.79 -8.25
CA ASP A 574 -17.72 -3.76 -8.96
C ASP A 574 -17.91 -3.54 -10.47
N ILE A 575 -18.90 -4.22 -11.07
CA ILE A 575 -19.24 -4.02 -12.48
C ILE A 575 -19.74 -2.59 -12.72
N GLN A 576 -20.62 -2.07 -11.85
CA GLN A 576 -21.14 -0.70 -11.96
C GLN A 576 -20.02 0.34 -11.78
N THR A 577 -19.11 0.12 -10.85
CA THR A 577 -17.92 0.97 -10.65
C THR A 577 -17.03 0.97 -11.90
N SER A 578 -16.74 -0.20 -12.46
CA SER A 578 -15.92 -0.34 -13.66
C SER A 578 -16.57 0.36 -14.88
N LEU A 579 -17.85 0.14 -15.10
CA LEU A 579 -18.60 0.80 -16.20
C LEU A 579 -18.66 2.32 -16.02
N THR A 580 -18.83 2.80 -14.79
CA THR A 580 -18.84 4.24 -14.48
C THR A 580 -17.45 4.85 -14.71
N SER A 581 -16.38 4.14 -14.36
CA SER A 581 -14.98 4.53 -14.65
C SER A 581 -14.74 4.67 -16.16
N VAL A 582 -15.29 3.75 -16.96
CA VAL A 582 -15.19 3.86 -18.44
C VAL A 582 -15.95 5.08 -18.95
N LEU A 583 -17.14 5.37 -18.42
CA LEU A 583 -17.87 6.59 -18.77
C LEU A 583 -17.10 7.86 -18.37
N LEU A 584 -16.47 7.85 -17.20
CA LEU A 584 -15.59 8.94 -16.77
C LEU A 584 -14.49 9.20 -17.80
N ALA A 585 -13.79 8.16 -18.23
CA ALA A 585 -12.72 8.28 -19.24
C ALA A 585 -13.27 8.78 -20.59
N ILE A 586 -14.44 8.31 -21.00
CA ILE A 586 -15.12 8.79 -22.22
C ILE A 586 -15.46 10.28 -22.11
N VAL A 587 -16.05 10.71 -21.01
CA VAL A 587 -16.40 12.13 -20.76
C VAL A 587 -15.17 13.01 -20.83
N GLN A 588 -14.11 12.63 -20.13
CA GLN A 588 -12.84 13.36 -20.12
C GLN A 588 -12.20 13.44 -21.52
N ARG A 589 -12.33 12.39 -22.31
CA ARG A 589 -11.70 12.35 -23.63
C ARG A 589 -12.50 13.07 -24.72
N LEU A 590 -13.83 13.06 -24.64
CA LEU A 590 -14.71 13.72 -25.61
C LEU A 590 -14.94 15.20 -25.29
N GLU A 591 -14.76 15.62 -24.02
CA GLU A 591 -15.00 16.99 -23.58
C GLU A 591 -16.40 17.49 -24.04
N LEU A 592 -16.48 18.61 -24.73
CA LEU A 592 -17.76 19.20 -25.22
C LEU A 592 -18.55 18.28 -26.18
N GLU A 593 -17.90 17.35 -26.85
CA GLU A 593 -18.58 16.41 -27.76
C GLU A 593 -19.47 15.39 -27.01
N ILE A 594 -19.41 15.33 -25.67
CA ILE A 594 -20.29 14.50 -24.84
C ILE A 594 -21.72 15.07 -24.72
N ARG A 595 -21.96 16.32 -25.08
CA ARG A 595 -23.27 17.00 -24.94
C ARG A 595 -24.48 16.19 -25.38
N PRO A 596 -24.48 15.52 -26.54
CA PRO A 596 -25.63 14.72 -26.98
C PRO A 596 -26.00 13.57 -26.04
N GLN A 597 -25.03 13.05 -25.25
CA GLN A 597 -25.22 11.95 -24.32
C GLN A 597 -25.43 12.41 -22.86
N ALA A 598 -25.23 13.69 -22.57
CA ALA A 598 -25.17 14.21 -21.21
C ALA A 598 -26.47 13.96 -20.41
N ASP A 599 -27.63 14.17 -21.02
CA ASP A 599 -28.93 13.95 -20.35
C ASP A 599 -29.08 12.47 -19.92
N ARG A 600 -28.75 11.54 -20.82
CA ARG A 600 -28.82 10.10 -20.54
C ARG A 600 -27.80 9.69 -19.48
N ILE A 601 -26.59 10.20 -19.55
CA ILE A 601 -25.53 9.92 -18.56
C ILE A 601 -25.99 10.37 -17.17
N MET A 602 -26.49 11.58 -17.03
CA MET A 602 -26.98 12.10 -15.75
C MET A 602 -28.18 11.31 -15.23
N GLU A 603 -29.12 10.94 -16.09
CA GLU A 603 -30.27 10.12 -15.69
C GLU A 603 -29.82 8.78 -15.10
N VAL A 604 -28.88 8.10 -15.74
CA VAL A 604 -28.32 6.82 -15.28
C VAL A 604 -27.57 7.02 -13.95
N PHE A 605 -26.77 8.07 -13.81
CA PHE A 605 -26.05 8.35 -12.57
C PHE A 605 -26.99 8.63 -11.40
N LEU A 606 -28.05 9.40 -11.63
CA LEU A 606 -29.05 9.67 -10.60
C LEU A 606 -29.80 8.39 -10.17
N GLN A 607 -30.13 7.52 -11.13
CA GLN A 607 -30.72 6.23 -10.83
C GLN A 607 -29.79 5.33 -10.01
N LEU A 608 -28.50 5.29 -10.35
CA LEU A 608 -27.49 4.55 -9.56
C LEU A 608 -27.45 5.08 -8.12
N LEU A 609 -27.34 6.39 -7.94
CA LEU A 609 -27.28 7.00 -6.61
C LEU A 609 -28.56 6.74 -5.77
N GLN A 610 -29.71 6.56 -6.41
CA GLN A 610 -30.95 6.19 -5.71
C GLN A 610 -31.00 4.72 -5.31
N THR A 611 -30.33 3.85 -6.04
CA THR A 611 -30.46 2.38 -5.93
C THR A 611 -29.40 1.77 -5.02
N VAL A 612 -28.18 2.29 -5.03
CA VAL A 612 -27.06 1.74 -4.23
C VAL A 612 -27.16 2.10 -2.75
N GLY A 613 -26.67 1.21 -1.88
CA GLY A 613 -26.65 1.42 -0.44
C GLY A 613 -25.60 2.42 0.03
N SER A 614 -25.72 2.87 1.26
CA SER A 614 -24.83 3.87 1.87
C SER A 614 -23.36 3.41 2.03
N LYS A 615 -23.11 2.12 2.04
CA LYS A 615 -21.77 1.52 2.18
C LYS A 615 -21.16 1.08 0.84
N SER A 616 -21.80 1.40 -0.28
CA SER A 616 -21.30 1.06 -1.61
C SER A 616 -20.18 2.02 -2.04
N SER A 617 -19.20 1.52 -2.81
CA SER A 617 -18.15 2.34 -3.44
C SER A 617 -18.60 2.97 -4.78
N VAL A 618 -19.76 2.58 -5.30
CA VAL A 618 -20.31 3.11 -6.57
C VAL A 618 -20.49 4.63 -6.54
N PRO A 619 -21.03 5.25 -5.47
CA PRO A 619 -21.22 6.69 -5.41
C PRO A 619 -19.92 7.50 -5.59
N ASP A 620 -18.79 7.01 -5.10
CA ASP A 620 -17.51 7.70 -5.22
C ASP A 620 -17.14 7.89 -6.71
N THR A 621 -17.23 6.82 -7.49
CA THR A 621 -16.93 6.84 -8.93
C THR A 621 -17.97 7.66 -9.71
N VAL A 622 -19.25 7.57 -9.33
CA VAL A 622 -20.33 8.39 -9.93
C VAL A 622 -20.07 9.88 -9.68
N PHE A 623 -19.66 10.27 -8.49
CA PHE A 623 -19.34 11.67 -8.19
C PHE A 623 -18.13 12.16 -8.99
N ALA A 624 -17.09 11.35 -9.14
CA ALA A 624 -15.95 11.68 -10.00
C ALA A 624 -16.39 11.90 -11.46
N ALA A 625 -17.27 11.02 -11.98
CA ALA A 625 -17.80 11.13 -13.33
C ALA A 625 -18.71 12.35 -13.52
N ILE A 626 -19.52 12.70 -12.52
CA ILE A 626 -20.33 13.93 -12.53
C ILE A 626 -19.43 15.17 -12.52
N GLY A 627 -18.34 15.17 -11.75
CA GLY A 627 -17.34 16.25 -11.75
C GLY A 627 -16.72 16.47 -13.13
N ALA A 628 -16.34 15.40 -13.81
CA ALA A 628 -15.82 15.44 -15.18
C ALA A 628 -16.88 15.96 -16.17
N LEU A 629 -18.13 15.53 -16.01
CA LEU A 629 -19.23 15.98 -16.85
C LEU A 629 -19.52 17.48 -16.65
N ALA A 630 -19.50 17.96 -15.38
CA ALA A 630 -19.64 19.37 -15.06
C ALA A 630 -18.54 20.21 -15.71
N THR A 631 -17.29 19.75 -15.61
CA THR A 631 -16.12 20.40 -16.23
C THR A 631 -16.26 20.45 -17.77
N SER A 632 -16.73 19.38 -18.40
CA SER A 632 -16.92 19.30 -19.86
C SER A 632 -18.09 20.16 -20.37
N LEU A 633 -19.15 20.29 -19.62
CA LEU A 633 -20.36 21.04 -20.02
C LEU A 633 -20.33 22.51 -19.58
N GLU A 634 -19.44 22.86 -18.64
CA GLU A 634 -19.37 24.21 -18.07
C GLU A 634 -20.75 24.70 -17.57
N GLU A 635 -21.17 25.89 -17.95
CA GLU A 635 -22.45 26.48 -17.51
C GLU A 635 -23.69 25.64 -17.90
N ASP A 636 -23.60 24.84 -18.96
CA ASP A 636 -24.72 23.97 -19.39
C ASP A 636 -25.05 22.87 -18.35
N PHE A 637 -24.13 22.58 -17.44
CA PHE A 637 -24.37 21.64 -16.35
C PHE A 637 -25.43 22.16 -15.35
N ALA A 638 -25.70 23.45 -15.30
CA ALA A 638 -26.65 24.06 -14.35
C ALA A 638 -28.05 23.41 -14.36
N LYS A 639 -28.48 22.87 -15.53
CA LYS A 639 -29.79 22.20 -15.67
C LYS A 639 -29.95 20.93 -14.84
N TYR A 640 -28.84 20.30 -14.43
CA TYR A 640 -28.83 19.06 -13.63
C TYR A 640 -28.76 19.33 -12.13
N MET A 641 -28.43 20.54 -11.71
CA MET A 641 -28.13 20.85 -10.30
C MET A 641 -29.30 20.54 -9.38
N ASP A 642 -30.50 20.94 -9.71
CA ASP A 642 -31.66 20.76 -8.82
C ASP A 642 -31.97 19.27 -8.56
N SER A 643 -31.71 18.41 -9.53
CA SER A 643 -31.88 16.95 -9.38
C SER A 643 -30.74 16.29 -8.64
N PHE A 644 -29.53 16.84 -8.74
CA PHE A 644 -28.31 16.27 -8.14
C PHE A 644 -28.02 16.76 -6.73
N VAL A 645 -28.34 17.99 -6.41
CA VAL A 645 -28.05 18.64 -5.13
C VAL A 645 -28.45 17.82 -3.89
N PRO A 646 -29.62 17.14 -3.85
CA PRO A 646 -29.96 16.32 -2.68
C PRO A 646 -28.91 15.23 -2.38
N PHE A 647 -28.35 14.60 -3.38
CA PHE A 647 -27.30 13.57 -3.22
C PHE A 647 -25.98 14.20 -2.76
N LEU A 648 -25.61 15.34 -3.34
CA LEU A 648 -24.41 16.06 -2.96
C LEU A 648 -24.47 16.53 -1.51
N TYR A 649 -25.58 17.10 -1.07
CA TYR A 649 -25.76 17.58 0.30
C TYR A 649 -25.76 16.43 1.31
N ASN A 650 -26.38 15.31 0.96
CA ASN A 650 -26.35 14.13 1.81
C ASN A 650 -24.90 13.61 1.99
N ALA A 651 -24.12 13.57 0.93
CA ALA A 651 -22.72 13.16 0.99
C ALA A 651 -21.85 14.14 1.78
N LEU A 652 -22.03 15.45 1.59
CA LEU A 652 -21.33 16.50 2.34
C LEU A 652 -21.65 16.46 3.85
N GLY A 653 -22.87 16.08 4.22
CA GLY A 653 -23.30 15.94 5.62
C GLY A 653 -22.96 14.61 6.28
N ASN A 654 -22.57 13.60 5.52
CA ASN A 654 -22.30 12.26 6.02
C ASN A 654 -20.82 12.08 6.39
N GLN A 655 -20.46 12.38 7.63
CA GLN A 655 -19.11 12.26 8.16
C GLN A 655 -18.75 10.81 8.57
N GLU A 656 -19.72 9.90 8.60
CA GLU A 656 -19.49 8.48 8.86
C GLU A 656 -18.88 7.75 7.65
N GLU A 657 -19.04 8.31 6.45
CA GLU A 657 -18.43 7.85 5.20
C GLU A 657 -17.42 8.90 4.68
N PRO A 658 -16.21 8.98 5.28
CA PRO A 658 -15.26 10.06 5.01
C PRO A 658 -14.76 10.10 3.57
N GLY A 659 -14.68 8.95 2.89
CA GLY A 659 -14.31 8.85 1.48
C GLY A 659 -15.28 9.61 0.57
N LEU A 660 -16.57 9.29 0.69
CA LEU A 660 -17.62 9.94 -0.08
C LEU A 660 -17.76 11.45 0.26
N CYS A 661 -17.62 11.78 1.55
CA CYS A 661 -17.62 13.19 1.99
C CYS A 661 -16.47 13.98 1.34
N SER A 662 -15.26 13.40 1.29
CA SER A 662 -14.09 14.00 0.63
C SER A 662 -14.32 14.18 -0.88
N MET A 663 -14.88 13.18 -1.55
CA MET A 663 -15.25 13.28 -2.97
C MET A 663 -16.29 14.39 -3.20
N ALA A 664 -17.27 14.52 -2.31
CA ALA A 664 -18.28 15.57 -2.37
C ALA A 664 -17.66 16.97 -2.18
N ILE A 665 -16.68 17.13 -1.31
CA ILE A 665 -15.93 18.39 -1.12
C ILE A 665 -15.19 18.77 -2.41
N GLY A 666 -14.47 17.84 -3.03
CA GLY A 666 -13.81 18.04 -4.33
C GLY A 666 -14.80 18.41 -5.43
N LEU A 667 -15.98 17.79 -5.43
CA LEU A 667 -17.02 18.04 -6.42
C LEU A 667 -17.65 19.44 -6.27
N VAL A 668 -17.73 20.00 -5.07
CA VAL A 668 -18.12 21.39 -4.86
C VAL A 668 -17.19 22.34 -5.60
N SER A 669 -15.88 22.13 -5.53
CA SER A 669 -14.88 22.90 -6.29
C SER A 669 -15.10 22.78 -7.80
N ASP A 670 -15.26 21.56 -8.32
CA ASP A 670 -15.46 21.31 -9.75
C ASP A 670 -16.75 21.98 -10.27
N ILE A 671 -17.85 21.85 -9.54
CA ILE A 671 -19.13 22.43 -9.90
C ILE A 671 -19.07 23.96 -9.88
N THR A 672 -18.50 24.56 -8.84
CA THR A 672 -18.42 26.03 -8.73
C THR A 672 -17.53 26.62 -9.82
N ARG A 673 -16.40 26.00 -10.12
CA ARG A 673 -15.54 26.43 -11.24
C ARG A 673 -16.26 26.33 -12.59
N SER A 674 -17.03 25.25 -12.79
CA SER A 674 -17.74 25.01 -14.06
C SER A 674 -18.93 25.94 -14.26
N LEU A 675 -19.73 26.17 -13.23
CA LEU A 675 -20.93 27.01 -13.29
C LEU A 675 -20.65 28.50 -13.21
N GLY A 676 -19.50 28.92 -12.65
CA GLY A 676 -19.22 30.34 -12.41
C GLY A 676 -20.31 30.99 -11.56
N GLU A 677 -20.80 32.13 -12.00
CA GLU A 677 -21.87 32.90 -11.29
C GLU A 677 -23.17 32.11 -11.11
N ARG A 678 -23.47 31.14 -11.95
CA ARG A 678 -24.64 30.26 -11.82
C ARG A 678 -24.59 29.34 -10.60
N SER A 679 -23.45 29.20 -9.95
CA SER A 679 -23.33 28.47 -8.68
C SER A 679 -23.86 29.24 -7.47
N GLN A 680 -24.06 30.55 -7.57
CA GLN A 680 -24.47 31.43 -6.46
C GLN A 680 -25.69 30.91 -5.67
N PRO A 681 -26.80 30.40 -6.28
CA PRO A 681 -27.93 29.87 -5.54
C PRO A 681 -27.61 28.72 -4.58
N TYR A 682 -26.52 28.02 -4.78
CA TYR A 682 -26.08 26.84 -4.01
C TYR A 682 -25.01 27.17 -2.97
N CYS A 683 -24.40 28.36 -3.04
CA CYS A 683 -23.24 28.72 -2.23
C CYS A 683 -23.54 28.79 -0.74
N ASP A 684 -24.75 29.28 -0.30
CA ASP A 684 -25.10 29.27 1.12
C ASP A 684 -25.05 27.87 1.72
N SER A 685 -25.63 26.91 1.03
CA SER A 685 -25.62 25.51 1.46
C SER A 685 -24.21 24.91 1.41
N PHE A 686 -23.44 25.14 0.36
CA PHE A 686 -22.05 24.72 0.26
C PHE A 686 -21.21 25.24 1.42
N MET A 687 -21.30 26.55 1.69
CA MET A 687 -20.56 27.17 2.80
C MET A 687 -20.94 26.58 4.15
N ASN A 688 -22.23 26.33 4.41
CA ASN A 688 -22.66 25.71 5.65
C ASN A 688 -22.10 24.29 5.84
N PHE A 689 -22.15 23.46 4.81
CA PHE A 689 -21.58 22.10 4.88
C PHE A 689 -20.05 22.12 5.03
N LEU A 690 -19.36 22.98 4.28
CA LEU A 690 -17.90 23.10 4.36
C LEU A 690 -17.45 23.57 5.75
N LEU A 691 -18.11 24.56 6.33
CA LEU A 691 -17.80 25.06 7.67
C LEU A 691 -18.09 24.01 8.75
N ASN A 692 -19.17 23.24 8.61
CA ASN A 692 -19.49 22.16 9.54
C ASN A 692 -18.43 21.04 9.46
N ASN A 693 -18.02 20.66 8.26
CA ASN A 693 -16.99 19.64 8.06
C ASN A 693 -15.63 20.11 8.61
N LEU A 694 -15.29 21.37 8.46
CA LEU A 694 -14.06 21.93 9.00
C LEU A 694 -14.00 21.90 10.54
N ARG A 695 -15.15 22.07 11.20
CA ARG A 695 -15.30 22.01 12.67
C ARG A 695 -15.44 20.59 13.20
N SER A 696 -15.66 19.62 12.33
CA SER A 696 -15.84 18.22 12.72
C SER A 696 -14.60 17.66 13.40
N THR A 697 -14.82 16.90 14.45
CA THR A 697 -13.81 16.06 15.12
C THR A 697 -13.82 14.62 14.60
N THR A 698 -14.87 14.23 13.89
CA THR A 698 -15.04 12.90 13.29
C THR A 698 -14.32 12.79 11.94
N LEU A 699 -14.38 13.86 11.14
CA LEU A 699 -13.69 13.91 9.85
C LEU A 699 -12.17 14.07 10.06
N SER A 700 -11.39 13.21 9.43
CA SER A 700 -9.93 13.27 9.49
C SER A 700 -9.38 14.64 9.07
N ASN A 701 -8.36 15.09 9.78
CA ASN A 701 -7.70 16.38 9.50
C ASN A 701 -7.14 16.46 8.07
N GLN A 702 -6.74 15.34 7.47
CA GLN A 702 -6.21 15.29 6.10
C GLN A 702 -7.16 15.85 5.03
N PHE A 703 -8.48 15.88 5.28
CA PHE A 703 -9.46 16.42 4.34
C PHE A 703 -9.70 17.94 4.49
N LYS A 704 -9.24 18.55 5.58
CA LYS A 704 -9.45 19.97 5.89
C LYS A 704 -8.76 20.94 4.91
N PRO A 705 -7.55 20.69 4.41
CA PRO A 705 -6.92 21.54 3.40
C PRO A 705 -7.77 21.71 2.13
N SER A 706 -8.41 20.64 1.65
CA SER A 706 -9.31 20.69 0.49
C SER A 706 -10.54 21.57 0.72
N ILE A 707 -11.05 21.62 1.95
CA ILE A 707 -12.16 22.53 2.32
C ILE A 707 -11.74 23.98 2.17
N LEU A 708 -10.53 24.33 2.60
CA LEU A 708 -10.02 25.69 2.49
C LEU A 708 -9.84 26.08 1.02
N GLN A 709 -9.35 25.17 0.17
CA GLN A 709 -9.26 25.39 -1.26
C GLN A 709 -10.62 25.65 -1.90
N CYS A 710 -11.69 24.94 -1.48
CA CYS A 710 -13.06 25.19 -1.93
C CYS A 710 -13.53 26.62 -1.70
N PHE A 711 -13.12 27.25 -0.60
CA PHE A 711 -13.48 28.64 -0.35
C PHE A 711 -12.92 29.60 -1.42
N GLY A 712 -11.70 29.35 -1.88
CA GLY A 712 -11.09 30.08 -2.98
C GLY A 712 -11.83 29.88 -4.30
N ASP A 713 -12.19 28.63 -4.61
CA ASP A 713 -12.92 28.28 -5.84
C ASP A 713 -14.33 28.91 -5.85
N ILE A 714 -15.03 28.87 -4.73
CA ILE A 714 -16.32 29.54 -4.57
C ILE A 714 -16.17 31.07 -4.77
N ALA A 715 -15.15 31.66 -4.15
CA ALA A 715 -14.89 33.09 -4.27
C ALA A 715 -14.64 33.48 -5.73
N GLN A 716 -13.78 32.76 -6.45
CA GLN A 716 -13.55 33.06 -7.87
C GLN A 716 -14.80 32.89 -8.73
N ALA A 717 -15.63 31.88 -8.44
CA ALA A 717 -16.84 31.60 -9.19
C ALA A 717 -17.89 32.72 -9.07
N ILE A 718 -18.16 33.25 -7.87
CA ILE A 718 -19.18 34.25 -7.61
C ILE A 718 -18.65 35.69 -7.52
N GLY A 719 -17.33 35.88 -7.61
CA GLY A 719 -16.71 37.21 -7.66
C GLY A 719 -17.06 38.07 -6.47
N GLY A 720 -17.45 39.31 -6.71
CA GLY A 720 -17.80 40.29 -5.66
C GLY A 720 -18.93 39.88 -4.72
N HIS A 721 -19.77 38.93 -5.09
CA HIS A 721 -20.81 38.36 -4.21
C HIS A 721 -20.27 37.57 -3.02
N PHE A 722 -18.98 37.16 -3.07
CA PHE A 722 -18.31 36.51 -1.95
C PHE A 722 -18.14 37.39 -0.71
N GLU A 723 -18.35 38.71 -0.82
CA GLU A 723 -18.38 39.66 0.30
C GLU A 723 -19.19 39.12 1.49
N THR A 724 -20.34 38.49 1.22
CA THR A 724 -21.21 37.90 2.24
C THR A 724 -20.51 36.89 3.15
N TYR A 725 -19.53 36.14 2.60
CA TYR A 725 -18.82 35.08 3.31
C TYR A 725 -17.44 35.50 3.81
N LEU A 726 -16.92 36.63 3.33
CA LEU A 726 -15.53 37.06 3.52
C LEU A 726 -15.12 37.10 4.99
N SER A 727 -15.93 37.69 5.86
CA SER A 727 -15.60 37.83 7.28
C SER A 727 -15.48 36.46 7.99
N VAL A 728 -16.41 35.56 7.72
CA VAL A 728 -16.43 34.22 8.34
C VAL A 728 -15.24 33.38 7.83
N VAL A 729 -15.01 33.39 6.53
CA VAL A 729 -13.90 32.63 5.92
C VAL A 729 -12.56 33.19 6.36
N ALA A 730 -12.37 34.51 6.43
CA ALA A 730 -11.15 35.14 6.90
C ALA A 730 -10.78 34.71 8.34
N VAL A 731 -11.77 34.65 9.24
CA VAL A 731 -11.57 34.17 10.62
C VAL A 731 -11.11 32.70 10.62
N VAL A 732 -11.73 31.88 9.81
CA VAL A 732 -11.37 30.45 9.68
C VAL A 732 -9.93 30.28 9.14
N LEU A 733 -9.56 31.05 8.12
CA LEU A 733 -8.20 31.05 7.57
C LEU A 733 -7.15 31.51 8.59
N GLN A 734 -7.46 32.54 9.39
CA GLN A 734 -6.59 32.98 10.47
C GLN A 734 -6.43 31.93 11.56
N GLN A 735 -7.49 31.22 11.93
CA GLN A 735 -7.41 30.11 12.90
C GLN A 735 -6.56 28.95 12.36
N ALA A 736 -6.76 28.57 11.11
CA ALA A 736 -5.98 27.55 10.45
C ALA A 736 -4.49 27.92 10.35
N ALA A 737 -4.18 29.20 10.10
CA ALA A 737 -2.81 29.72 10.07
C ALA A 737 -2.06 29.58 11.40
N GLY A 738 -2.78 29.49 12.52
CA GLY A 738 -2.21 29.25 13.85
C GLY A 738 -1.76 27.82 14.12
N VAL A 739 -2.08 26.88 13.24
CA VAL A 739 -1.65 25.47 13.38
C VAL A 739 -0.16 25.35 13.02
N THR A 740 0.63 24.85 13.95
CA THR A 740 2.07 24.67 13.79
C THR A 740 2.46 23.24 14.13
N SER A 741 3.59 22.79 13.62
CA SER A 741 4.21 21.49 13.95
C SER A 741 5.57 21.72 14.63
N ASN A 742 5.98 20.77 15.46
CA ASN A 742 7.35 20.71 15.93
C ASN A 742 8.26 20.25 14.79
N PRO A 743 9.38 20.93 14.49
CA PRO A 743 10.32 20.50 13.44
C PRO A 743 10.84 19.07 13.63
N ASP A 744 10.93 18.60 14.87
CA ASP A 744 11.36 17.24 15.23
C ASP A 744 10.16 16.29 15.48
N GLY A 745 8.95 16.69 15.10
CA GLY A 745 7.72 15.93 15.29
C GLY A 745 7.47 14.87 14.20
N PRO A 746 6.35 14.12 14.32
CA PRO A 746 5.99 13.12 13.33
C PRO A 746 5.87 13.71 11.92
N TYR A 747 6.39 13.00 10.92
CA TYR A 747 6.40 13.41 9.51
C TYR A 747 4.99 13.74 8.98
N GLU A 748 4.00 12.94 9.35
CA GLU A 748 2.58 13.17 8.99
C GLU A 748 2.05 14.54 9.44
N MET A 749 2.49 15.02 10.61
CA MET A 749 2.08 16.33 11.11
C MET A 749 2.78 17.47 10.35
N LEU A 750 4.02 17.26 9.95
CA LEU A 750 4.76 18.21 9.09
C LEU A 750 4.08 18.36 7.74
N GLU A 751 3.75 17.24 7.08
CA GLU A 751 3.03 17.24 5.80
C GLU A 751 1.62 17.86 5.92
N TYR A 752 0.91 17.56 6.99
CA TYR A 752 -0.41 18.16 7.24
C TYR A 752 -0.33 19.68 7.33
N VAL A 753 0.65 20.23 8.07
CA VAL A 753 0.83 21.68 8.20
C VAL A 753 1.19 22.32 6.86
N ILE A 754 2.03 21.67 6.04
CA ILE A 754 2.34 22.15 4.68
C ILE A 754 1.08 22.20 3.82
N SER A 755 0.32 21.10 3.76
CA SER A 755 -0.94 21.02 2.98
C SER A 755 -1.99 22.03 3.47
N LEU A 756 -2.07 22.24 4.78
CA LEU A 756 -2.98 23.24 5.36
C LEU A 756 -2.61 24.66 4.93
N ARG A 757 -1.33 25.01 4.95
CA ARG A 757 -0.83 26.32 4.49
C ARG A 757 -1.02 26.49 2.98
N GLU A 758 -0.87 25.44 2.18
CA GLU A 758 -1.22 25.46 0.75
C GLU A 758 -2.69 25.81 0.55
N GLY A 759 -3.59 25.10 1.25
CA GLY A 759 -5.03 25.39 1.19
C GLY A 759 -5.39 26.80 1.62
N ILE A 760 -4.70 27.37 2.63
CA ILE A 760 -4.90 28.75 3.07
C ILE A 760 -4.45 29.74 1.98
N MET A 761 -3.29 29.50 1.35
CA MET A 761 -2.79 30.38 0.28
C MET A 761 -3.69 30.33 -0.95
N ASP A 762 -4.12 29.14 -1.38
CA ASP A 762 -5.07 28.99 -2.49
C ASP A 762 -6.42 29.68 -2.21
N ALA A 763 -6.90 29.59 -0.97
CA ALA A 763 -8.10 30.29 -0.56
C ALA A 763 -7.94 31.82 -0.66
N TRP A 764 -6.84 32.38 -0.17
CA TRP A 764 -6.57 33.81 -0.28
C TRP A 764 -6.39 34.25 -1.72
N ASP A 765 -5.71 33.47 -2.55
CA ASP A 765 -5.55 33.75 -3.97
C ASP A 765 -6.92 33.92 -4.65
N GLY A 766 -7.82 32.96 -4.48
CA GLY A 766 -9.18 33.03 -5.00
C GLY A 766 -9.99 34.20 -4.46
N ILE A 767 -9.89 34.51 -3.15
CA ILE A 767 -10.61 35.60 -2.51
C ILE A 767 -10.12 36.99 -3.02
N ILE A 768 -8.79 37.16 -3.14
CA ILE A 768 -8.20 38.41 -3.62
C ILE A 768 -8.64 38.70 -5.05
N LEU A 769 -8.57 37.70 -5.93
CA LEU A 769 -9.02 37.80 -7.31
C LEU A 769 -10.51 38.11 -7.40
N ALA A 770 -11.36 37.49 -6.58
CA ALA A 770 -12.78 37.72 -6.52
C ALA A 770 -13.13 39.16 -6.07
N MET A 771 -12.48 39.65 -5.02
CA MET A 771 -12.69 41.01 -4.54
C MET A 771 -12.19 42.06 -5.54
N LYS A 772 -11.08 41.77 -6.22
CA LYS A 772 -10.58 42.64 -7.29
C LYS A 772 -11.57 42.71 -8.46
N ALA A 773 -12.06 41.58 -8.94
CA ALA A 773 -13.03 41.50 -10.03
C ALA A 773 -14.34 42.24 -9.68
N GLY A 774 -14.77 42.16 -8.41
CA GLY A 774 -15.94 42.86 -7.90
C GLY A 774 -15.75 44.35 -7.55
N GLY A 775 -14.55 44.91 -7.71
CA GLY A 775 -14.21 46.25 -7.33
C GLY A 775 -14.27 46.53 -5.82
N LYS A 776 -14.06 45.52 -5.00
CA LYS A 776 -14.21 45.53 -3.52
C LYS A 776 -12.90 45.27 -2.77
N THR A 777 -11.76 45.59 -3.38
CA THR A 777 -10.42 45.33 -2.78
C THR A 777 -10.22 45.97 -1.43
N GLN A 778 -10.91 47.11 -1.15
CA GLN A 778 -10.85 47.79 0.13
C GLN A 778 -11.27 46.92 1.32
N LEU A 779 -12.12 45.89 1.09
CA LEU A 779 -12.56 44.96 2.14
C LEU A 779 -11.43 44.02 2.59
N LEU A 780 -10.41 43.83 1.75
CA LEU A 780 -9.25 43.02 2.08
C LEU A 780 -8.28 43.71 3.04
N GLY A 781 -8.36 45.04 3.17
CA GLY A 781 -7.38 45.81 3.93
C GLY A 781 -7.19 45.38 5.37
N THR A 782 -8.25 44.96 6.05
CA THR A 782 -8.21 44.43 7.42
C THR A 782 -7.47 43.14 7.57
N PHE A 783 -7.29 42.38 6.50
CA PHE A 783 -6.68 41.01 6.52
C PHE A 783 -5.24 40.99 6.00
N VAL A 784 -4.79 42.05 5.35
CA VAL A 784 -3.46 42.13 4.70
C VAL A 784 -2.34 41.83 5.70
N GLU A 785 -2.39 42.41 6.90
CA GLU A 785 -1.37 42.19 7.93
C GLU A 785 -1.27 40.70 8.33
N SER A 786 -2.40 40.03 8.53
CA SER A 786 -2.45 38.61 8.91
C SER A 786 -1.94 37.69 7.79
N VAL A 787 -2.21 38.04 6.52
CA VAL A 787 -1.69 37.30 5.37
C VAL A 787 -0.16 37.44 5.29
N PHE A 788 0.38 38.65 5.45
CA PHE A 788 1.83 38.85 5.46
C PHE A 788 2.51 38.17 6.67
N HIS A 789 1.84 38.13 7.81
CA HIS A 789 2.34 37.38 8.96
C HIS A 789 2.48 35.90 8.64
N LEU A 790 1.48 35.28 8.04
CA LEU A 790 1.54 33.87 7.61
C LEU A 790 2.61 33.66 6.53
N LEU A 791 2.71 34.53 5.52
CA LEU A 791 3.76 34.46 4.50
C LEU A 791 5.16 34.49 5.13
N ASN A 792 5.37 35.34 6.15
CA ASN A 792 6.64 35.38 6.87
C ASN A 792 6.88 34.09 7.67
N THR A 793 5.84 33.53 8.30
CA THR A 793 5.93 32.25 9.00
C THR A 793 6.33 31.12 8.04
N ILE A 794 5.73 31.06 6.85
CA ILE A 794 6.10 30.12 5.79
C ILE A 794 7.55 30.33 5.36
N TRP A 795 8.00 31.59 5.24
CA TRP A 795 9.37 31.92 4.85
C TRP A 795 10.40 31.47 5.89
N GLN A 796 10.09 31.62 7.17
CA GLN A 796 10.97 31.20 8.27
C GLN A 796 11.04 29.69 8.48
N ASP A 797 10.03 28.96 8.00
CA ASP A 797 9.99 27.51 8.10
C ASP A 797 10.86 26.87 7.03
N HIS A 798 11.70 25.89 7.41
CA HIS A 798 12.53 25.15 6.46
C HIS A 798 11.74 24.09 5.69
N ASN A 799 10.62 23.61 6.24
CA ASN A 799 9.75 22.61 5.63
C ASN A 799 8.73 23.30 4.71
N ARG A 800 9.09 23.45 3.43
CA ARG A 800 8.27 24.12 2.41
C ARG A 800 8.23 23.29 1.13
N SER A 801 7.03 23.03 0.63
CA SER A 801 6.87 22.43 -0.70
C SER A 801 7.03 23.49 -1.81
N GLU A 802 7.35 23.03 -3.02
CA GLU A 802 7.32 23.90 -4.21
C GLU A 802 5.92 24.48 -4.46
N ALA A 803 4.86 23.67 -4.23
CA ALA A 803 3.46 24.08 -4.36
C ALA A 803 3.14 25.24 -3.42
N LEU A 804 3.54 25.13 -2.13
CA LEU A 804 3.33 26.19 -1.14
C LEU A 804 4.05 27.49 -1.52
N LEU A 805 5.28 27.40 -2.02
CA LEU A 805 6.01 28.57 -2.48
C LEU A 805 5.35 29.21 -3.71
N ARG A 806 4.86 28.40 -4.66
CA ARG A 806 4.13 28.90 -5.83
C ARG A 806 2.84 29.62 -5.44
N SER A 807 2.00 29.03 -4.58
CA SER A 807 0.77 29.67 -4.08
C SER A 807 1.09 30.93 -3.29
N SER A 808 2.16 30.93 -2.49
CA SER A 808 2.64 32.13 -1.78
C SER A 808 3.05 33.26 -2.75
N MET A 809 3.74 32.92 -3.85
CA MET A 809 4.06 33.90 -4.90
C MET A 809 2.80 34.45 -5.58
N GLY A 810 1.80 33.60 -5.81
CA GLY A 810 0.48 34.00 -6.30
C GLY A 810 -0.14 35.06 -5.41
N VAL A 811 -0.28 34.77 -4.12
CA VAL A 811 -0.88 35.68 -3.12
C VAL A 811 -0.12 37.01 -3.04
N ILE A 812 1.24 36.99 -3.02
CA ILE A 812 2.05 38.22 -2.99
C ILE A 812 1.78 39.07 -4.23
N GLY A 813 1.75 38.45 -5.41
CA GLY A 813 1.52 39.15 -6.67
C GLY A 813 0.11 39.72 -6.77
N ASP A 814 -0.91 38.94 -6.38
CA ASP A 814 -2.31 39.35 -6.43
C ASP A 814 -2.63 40.47 -5.44
N LEU A 815 -2.07 40.43 -4.22
CA LEU A 815 -2.18 41.54 -3.26
C LEU A 815 -1.53 42.82 -3.79
N ALA A 816 -0.36 42.69 -4.41
CA ALA A 816 0.33 43.84 -4.99
C ALA A 816 -0.49 44.46 -6.14
N ASP A 817 -1.10 43.61 -6.96
CA ASP A 817 -1.95 44.05 -8.08
C ASP A 817 -3.30 44.59 -7.63
N ALA A 818 -3.84 44.12 -6.49
CA ALA A 818 -5.08 44.59 -5.89
C ALA A 818 -4.92 46.00 -5.28
N PHE A 819 -3.73 46.41 -4.88
CA PHE A 819 -3.42 47.70 -4.25
C PHE A 819 -2.33 48.48 -5.02
N PRO A 820 -2.56 48.85 -6.28
CA PRO A 820 -1.53 49.41 -7.16
C PRO A 820 -1.03 50.80 -6.77
N ASN A 821 -1.76 51.52 -5.90
CA ASN A 821 -1.44 52.90 -5.51
C ASN A 821 -0.44 53.02 -4.35
N GLY A 822 0.14 51.89 -3.91
CA GLY A 822 1.12 51.87 -2.85
C GLY A 822 0.53 51.70 -1.45
N ASP A 823 -0.76 51.40 -1.33
CA ASP A 823 -1.34 50.98 -0.06
C ASP A 823 -0.62 49.74 0.43
N PHE A 824 -0.26 49.70 1.71
CA PHE A 824 0.52 48.56 2.29
C PHE A 824 1.95 48.41 1.77
N ALA A 825 2.54 49.39 1.09
CA ALA A 825 3.89 49.35 0.51
C ALA A 825 4.97 48.94 1.54
N ASN A 826 4.77 49.23 2.82
CA ASN A 826 5.69 48.86 3.90
C ASN A 826 5.87 47.32 4.01
N PHE A 827 4.78 46.56 3.81
CA PHE A 827 4.86 45.09 3.82
C PHE A 827 5.63 44.57 2.61
N PHE A 828 5.38 45.12 1.43
CA PHE A 828 6.06 44.68 0.18
C PHE A 828 7.54 45.09 0.12
N ARG A 829 7.97 46.09 0.91
CA ARG A 829 9.37 46.51 1.03
C ARG A 829 10.18 45.68 2.02
N ALA A 830 9.58 44.79 2.77
CA ALA A 830 10.27 43.92 3.70
C ALA A 830 11.36 43.09 2.99
N ASP A 831 12.55 43.04 3.56
CA ASP A 831 13.71 42.34 2.93
C ASP A 831 13.41 40.87 2.68
N TRP A 832 12.69 40.21 3.56
CA TRP A 832 12.34 38.80 3.42
C TRP A 832 11.43 38.51 2.21
N ILE A 833 10.53 39.43 1.82
CA ILE A 833 9.71 39.30 0.59
C ILE A 833 10.62 39.28 -0.65
N THR A 834 11.58 40.21 -0.68
CA THR A 834 12.54 40.29 -1.79
C THR A 834 13.39 39.01 -1.88
N GLN A 835 13.82 38.49 -0.72
CA GLN A 835 14.59 37.27 -0.64
C GLN A 835 13.78 36.06 -1.08
N MET A 836 12.56 35.90 -0.56
CA MET A 836 11.64 34.79 -0.90
C MET A 836 11.39 34.75 -2.42
N ILE A 837 11.06 35.87 -3.03
CA ILE A 837 10.84 35.97 -4.49
C ILE A 837 12.14 35.61 -5.25
N LYS A 838 13.29 36.12 -4.78
CA LYS A 838 14.58 35.89 -5.42
C LYS A 838 14.98 34.42 -5.40
N GLU A 839 14.87 33.78 -4.24
CA GLU A 839 15.23 32.38 -4.06
C GLU A 839 14.29 31.44 -4.85
N THR A 840 12.98 31.65 -4.78
CA THR A 840 12.00 30.87 -5.56
C THR A 840 12.27 30.99 -7.07
N ARG A 841 12.61 32.17 -7.56
CA ARG A 841 12.92 32.39 -8.98
C ARG A 841 14.24 31.79 -9.41
N ALA A 842 15.23 31.74 -8.52
CA ALA A 842 16.57 31.28 -8.83
C ALA A 842 16.74 29.76 -8.74
N ASN A 843 15.81 29.07 -8.10
CA ASN A 843 15.88 27.61 -7.95
C ASN A 843 15.63 26.93 -9.30
N ARG A 844 16.64 26.19 -9.79
CA ARG A 844 16.59 25.50 -11.09
C ARG A 844 15.88 24.16 -11.04
N GLU A 845 15.63 23.64 -9.85
CA GLU A 845 14.92 22.37 -9.62
C GLU A 845 13.41 22.56 -9.70
N PHE A 846 12.92 23.80 -9.55
CA PHE A 846 11.50 24.10 -9.62
C PHE A 846 10.99 24.10 -11.07
N GLN A 847 9.74 23.73 -11.22
CA GLN A 847 9.03 23.77 -12.49
C GLN A 847 8.97 25.19 -13.07
N SER A 848 8.96 25.29 -14.40
CA SER A 848 8.86 26.56 -15.13
C SER A 848 7.72 27.44 -14.63
N ARG A 849 6.56 26.85 -14.33
CA ARG A 849 5.37 27.55 -13.83
C ARG A 849 5.66 28.27 -12.51
N THR A 850 6.37 27.64 -11.57
CA THR A 850 6.72 28.24 -10.28
C THR A 850 7.64 29.44 -10.46
N ILE A 851 8.66 29.28 -11.33
CA ILE A 851 9.62 30.35 -11.67
C ILE A 851 8.90 31.53 -12.33
N GLU A 852 7.96 31.28 -13.23
CA GLU A 852 7.17 32.31 -13.93
C GLU A 852 6.26 33.05 -12.96
N THR A 853 5.58 32.36 -12.06
CA THR A 853 4.76 32.97 -10.99
C THR A 853 5.60 33.91 -10.13
N ALA A 854 6.80 33.49 -9.74
CA ALA A 854 7.72 34.31 -8.95
C ALA A 854 8.25 35.54 -9.74
N ARG A 855 8.47 35.41 -11.05
CA ARG A 855 8.82 36.54 -11.93
C ARG A 855 7.65 37.55 -12.01
N TRP A 856 6.45 37.06 -12.21
CA TRP A 856 5.25 37.90 -12.25
C TRP A 856 5.03 38.61 -10.92
N ALA A 857 5.08 37.91 -9.77
CA ALA A 857 4.96 38.50 -8.44
C ALA A 857 5.98 39.63 -8.23
N ARG A 858 7.24 39.44 -8.66
CA ARG A 858 8.28 40.49 -8.60
C ARG A 858 7.87 41.75 -9.35
N GLU A 859 7.33 41.62 -10.55
CA GLU A 859 6.94 42.77 -11.37
C GLU A 859 5.70 43.50 -10.73
N GLN A 860 4.75 42.78 -10.15
CA GLN A 860 3.61 43.39 -9.44
C GLN A 860 4.07 44.14 -8.20
N VAL A 861 4.96 43.53 -7.39
CA VAL A 861 5.54 44.19 -6.21
C VAL A 861 6.29 45.48 -6.59
N LYS A 862 7.05 45.48 -7.66
CA LYS A 862 7.73 46.72 -8.15
C LYS A 862 6.75 47.81 -8.51
N ARG A 863 5.68 47.50 -9.22
CA ARG A 863 4.64 48.44 -9.60
C ARG A 863 3.97 49.02 -8.36
N GLN A 864 3.60 48.20 -7.41
CA GLN A 864 2.98 48.57 -6.15
C GLN A 864 3.84 49.53 -5.34
N VAL A 865 5.13 49.19 -5.15
CA VAL A 865 6.07 50.06 -4.40
C VAL A 865 6.38 51.36 -5.14
N GLY A 866 6.44 51.33 -6.51
CA GLY A 866 6.59 52.49 -7.34
C GLY A 866 5.41 53.45 -7.30
N GLY A 867 4.15 52.95 -7.21
CA GLY A 867 2.95 53.71 -7.02
C GLY A 867 2.96 54.59 -5.73
N ALA A 868 3.55 54.04 -4.65
CA ALA A 868 3.71 54.76 -3.38
C ALA A 868 4.64 55.96 -3.49
N GLN A 869 5.61 55.99 -4.43
CA GLN A 869 6.50 57.10 -4.64
C GLN A 869 5.86 58.23 -5.45
N GLY A 870 4.83 57.94 -6.28
CA GLY A 870 4.11 58.91 -7.07
C GLY A 870 3.12 59.73 -6.28
N VAL A 871 2.60 59.20 -5.15
CA VAL A 871 1.60 59.88 -4.27
C VAL A 871 2.24 60.87 -3.27
N GLN A 872 3.59 60.85 -3.10
CA GLN A 872 4.29 61.78 -2.15
C GLN A 872 4.83 63.06 -2.76
N GLN A 873 4.38 63.49 -3.95
CA GLN A 873 4.65 64.86 -4.43
C GLN A 873 3.33 65.67 -4.46
N PRO A 874 3.23 66.83 -3.71
CA PRO A 874 2.08 67.71 -3.67
C PRO A 874 1.81 68.43 -4.96
#